data_24f18ee9c837117cc6e8dc85935e0787
#
_entry.id   24f18ee9c837117cc6e8dc85935e0787
#
_cell.length_a   1.000
_cell.length_b   1.000
_cell.length_c   1.000
_cell.angle_alpha   90.00
_cell.angle_beta   90.00
_cell.angle_gamma   90.00
#
_symmetry.space_group_name_H-M   'P 1'
#
loop_
_entity.id
_entity.type
_entity.pdbx_description
1 polymer ?
#
loop_
_entity_poly.entity_id
_entity_poly.type
_entity_poly.pdbx_seq_one_letter_code
_entity_poly.pdbx_strand_id
1 'polypeptide(L)'
;MTANEVRESYKKFFEGKGHKIVPSAPMVIKDDPTLMFTNAGMNQWKDIILGTKDPGKDVRRVDSQKCLRVSGKHNDLEEVGHDTYHHTMFEMLGNWSFGDYFKEGAIDYAWEYLVDVLHLNPEDLYVTVFEGSKEEGLSRDDEAAKYWAKHVKPDHIINGNKHDNFWEMGETGPCGPCTEIHVDSRTPEEKAKIPGRELVNKDNPQVIEIWNVVFMQYNRKADGSLEPLPMHVIDTGMGFERLVRMLQDKHSNYDTDIFQPIIQQIEALSHQQYGFTTPTGKLGEGSTEQEKIDIAMRVVADHLRAVAFSIADGQLPSNAKAGYVIRRILRRAVRYAYTFLNQKEAFLYKLLPTLVHEMGAAYPELPAQQELISRVIKEEEDSFLRTLEKGINLLNADMDELTAQGKTELPGTQAFRLFDTYGFPFDLTELICREKGFTVDEKGFDEEMAKQKARARNAAAVENGDWEVVREGEQAFVGYDYTEHTTHILRYRKVTQKKNTFYELVLDFTPFYGEMGGQVGDQGVLVNDDETIEVLDTKRENNQSIHIVKALPKNLQAEFMACVDTEKRNASAANHTATHLLDYALKQVLGDHVEQKGSYVDPTTLRFDFSHFQKVSDEELRQVEQLVNQMIREDFPLDEHRDTPLEEAKALGAVAIFGEKYGDKVRVVRFGPSCEFCGGIHATSTGRIGFFKIMSESSVAAGIRRIEALTGKACEDAIYAATDTMNDLKAMFNNTKDLKASIEKFISDHDELRKELERFQAQAVERTKEMLLSRIKKVNGISVITAVLPIEPAAAKDLVFKLREAVPQKLVAVIGSTAHNKPLLTVIFSDDMVEEHQLNAGQIIREAAKLIQGGGGGQPHYAQAGGKNIDGMNAAVDKVIALANL
;
A
#
# COMPACT_ATOMS: atom_id res chain seq x y z
N MET A 1 2.48 -39.44 2.80
CA MET A 1 1.43 -38.61 3.45
C MET A 1 1.18 -37.40 2.57
N THR A 2 -0.09 -36.99 2.42
CA THR A 2 -0.42 -35.69 1.81
C THR A 2 -0.13 -34.55 2.78
N ALA A 3 0.00 -33.35 2.26
CA ALA A 3 0.21 -32.15 3.08
C ALA A 3 -0.88 -31.98 4.16
N ASN A 4 -2.16 -32.20 3.79
CA ASN A 4 -3.26 -32.14 4.74
C ASN A 4 -3.17 -33.20 5.84
N GLU A 5 -2.77 -34.43 5.51
CA GLU A 5 -2.56 -35.49 6.50
C GLU A 5 -1.40 -35.15 7.47
N VAL A 6 -0.34 -34.54 6.98
CA VAL A 6 0.79 -34.09 7.82
C VAL A 6 0.34 -33.00 8.81
N ARG A 7 -0.38 -32.00 8.34
CA ARG A 7 -0.92 -30.92 9.19
C ARG A 7 -1.84 -31.46 10.30
N GLU A 8 -2.75 -32.35 9.95
CA GLU A 8 -3.67 -32.96 10.91
C GLU A 8 -2.94 -33.92 11.86
N SER A 9 -1.95 -34.68 11.38
CA SER A 9 -1.13 -35.57 12.21
C SER A 9 -0.41 -34.76 13.31
N TYR A 10 0.20 -33.62 12.97
CA TYR A 10 0.89 -32.77 13.95
C TYR A 10 -0.07 -32.24 15.02
N LYS A 11 -1.20 -31.65 14.60
CA LYS A 11 -2.19 -31.12 15.55
C LYS A 11 -2.71 -32.19 16.49
N LYS A 12 -3.07 -33.37 15.97
CA LYS A 12 -3.58 -34.49 16.75
C LYS A 12 -2.54 -35.11 17.70
N PHE A 13 -1.26 -35.16 17.27
CA PHE A 13 -0.19 -35.62 18.14
C PHE A 13 -0.06 -34.76 19.38
N PHE A 14 0.01 -33.43 19.19
CA PHE A 14 0.13 -32.51 20.32
C PHE A 14 -1.18 -32.37 21.13
N GLU A 15 -2.35 -32.50 20.50
CA GLU A 15 -3.63 -32.62 21.22
C GLU A 15 -3.60 -33.82 22.17
N GLY A 16 -3.06 -34.98 21.71
CA GLY A 16 -2.82 -36.18 22.54
C GLY A 16 -1.84 -35.94 23.70
N LYS A 17 -0.99 -34.89 23.60
CA LYS A 17 -0.07 -34.45 24.68
C LYS A 17 -0.69 -33.33 25.54
N GLY A 18 -1.98 -33.04 25.40
CA GLY A 18 -2.72 -32.06 26.19
C GLY A 18 -2.62 -30.62 25.67
N HIS A 19 -2.21 -30.40 24.42
CA HIS A 19 -2.23 -29.09 23.79
C HIS A 19 -3.61 -28.78 23.23
N LYS A 20 -4.05 -27.53 23.40
CA LYS A 20 -5.26 -27.02 22.75
C LYS A 20 -4.96 -26.61 21.32
N ILE A 21 -5.69 -27.15 20.37
CA ILE A 21 -5.63 -26.69 18.97
C ILE A 21 -6.23 -25.29 18.92
N VAL A 22 -5.47 -24.36 18.35
CA VAL A 22 -5.90 -22.96 18.16
C VAL A 22 -5.85 -22.57 16.68
N PRO A 23 -6.67 -21.64 16.22
CA PRO A 23 -6.64 -21.17 14.84
C PRO A 23 -5.39 -20.32 14.55
N SER A 24 -4.95 -20.35 13.30
CA SER A 24 -3.88 -19.46 12.81
C SER A 24 -4.24 -17.98 13.02
N ALA A 25 -3.28 -17.20 13.47
CA ALA A 25 -3.42 -15.74 13.50
C ALA A 25 -3.39 -15.16 12.07
N PRO A 26 -3.95 -13.97 11.83
CA PRO A 26 -3.76 -13.24 10.60
C PRO A 26 -2.27 -12.99 10.31
N MET A 27 -1.91 -13.01 9.02
CA MET A 27 -0.52 -12.72 8.60
C MET A 27 -0.13 -11.25 8.77
N VAL A 28 -1.10 -10.34 8.77
CA VAL A 28 -0.86 -8.91 8.94
C VAL A 28 -1.24 -8.48 10.35
N ILE A 29 -0.26 -7.94 11.07
CA ILE A 29 -0.44 -7.49 12.45
C ILE A 29 -0.85 -6.02 12.43
N LYS A 30 -2.03 -5.71 12.99
CA LYS A 30 -2.57 -4.34 12.99
C LYS A 30 -2.12 -3.52 14.20
N ASP A 31 -1.90 -4.18 15.34
CA ASP A 31 -1.75 -3.53 16.65
C ASP A 31 -0.35 -3.66 17.28
N ASP A 32 0.66 -4.14 16.57
CA ASP A 32 2.05 -4.18 17.03
C ASP A 32 2.91 -3.21 16.22
N PRO A 33 3.44 -2.13 16.83
CA PRO A 33 4.29 -1.17 16.12
C PRO A 33 5.65 -1.72 15.72
N THR A 34 6.07 -2.87 16.29
CA THR A 34 7.38 -3.49 16.04
C THR A 34 7.36 -4.52 14.92
N LEU A 35 6.19 -5.06 14.58
CA LEU A 35 6.02 -6.10 13.56
C LEU A 35 4.87 -5.75 12.60
N MET A 36 5.17 -5.74 11.32
CA MET A 36 4.18 -5.53 10.26
C MET A 36 3.45 -6.82 9.88
N PHE A 37 4.16 -7.95 9.94
CA PHE A 37 3.67 -9.26 9.54
C PHE A 37 3.98 -10.32 10.61
N THR A 38 3.14 -11.33 10.69
CA THR A 38 3.40 -12.54 11.46
C THR A 38 4.52 -13.32 10.78
N ASN A 39 5.73 -13.25 11.31
CA ASN A 39 6.93 -13.91 10.77
C ASN A 39 7.27 -15.22 11.49
N ALA A 40 6.62 -15.50 12.63
CA ALA A 40 6.76 -16.72 13.44
C ALA A 40 5.48 -17.00 14.23
N GLY A 41 5.25 -18.25 14.58
CA GLY A 41 4.07 -18.68 15.32
C GLY A 41 3.88 -18.01 16.69
N MET A 42 4.99 -17.63 17.34
CA MET A 42 4.97 -17.00 18.65
C MET A 42 4.44 -15.55 18.67
N ASN A 43 4.39 -14.87 17.52
CA ASN A 43 3.99 -13.46 17.49
C ASN A 43 2.61 -13.22 18.15
N GLN A 44 1.68 -14.16 18.00
CA GLN A 44 0.35 -14.09 18.61
C GLN A 44 0.37 -14.30 20.13
N TRP A 45 1.48 -14.75 20.71
CA TRP A 45 1.64 -15.06 22.14
C TRP A 45 2.59 -14.12 22.87
N LYS A 46 3.08 -13.07 22.22
CA LYS A 46 4.05 -12.10 22.72
C LYS A 46 3.69 -11.59 24.12
N ASP A 47 2.42 -11.21 24.33
CA ASP A 47 1.93 -10.68 25.60
C ASP A 47 2.00 -11.72 26.73
N ILE A 48 1.72 -12.99 26.43
CA ILE A 48 1.81 -14.08 27.40
C ILE A 48 3.27 -14.36 27.73
N ILE A 49 4.15 -14.40 26.73
CA ILE A 49 5.59 -14.66 26.93
C ILE A 49 6.22 -13.55 27.77
N LEU A 50 5.85 -12.29 27.54
CA LEU A 50 6.32 -11.14 28.31
C LEU A 50 5.67 -11.03 29.71
N GLY A 51 4.67 -11.88 30.03
CA GLY A 51 3.95 -11.86 31.31
C GLY A 51 2.98 -10.71 31.48
N THR A 52 2.65 -10.00 30.40
CA THR A 52 1.63 -8.91 30.44
C THR A 52 0.20 -9.46 30.34
N LYS A 53 0.06 -10.74 29.97
CA LYS A 53 -1.22 -11.45 29.89
C LYS A 53 -1.09 -12.84 30.49
N ASP A 54 -2.08 -13.25 31.29
CA ASP A 54 -2.17 -14.60 31.85
C ASP A 54 -2.46 -15.63 30.73
N PRO A 55 -1.73 -16.77 30.63
CA PRO A 55 -2.03 -17.84 29.68
C PRO A 55 -3.42 -18.48 29.89
N GLY A 56 -4.02 -18.32 31.06
CA GLY A 56 -5.30 -18.94 31.45
C GLY A 56 -5.15 -20.43 31.70
N LYS A 57 -6.21 -21.20 31.41
CA LYS A 57 -6.24 -22.66 31.63
C LYS A 57 -5.42 -23.45 30.59
N ASP A 58 -5.27 -22.89 29.38
CA ASP A 58 -4.69 -23.56 28.23
C ASP A 58 -3.20 -23.19 28.10
N VAL A 59 -2.40 -23.70 29.03
CA VAL A 59 -0.95 -23.43 29.07
C VAL A 59 -0.16 -24.19 27.98
N ARG A 60 -0.79 -25.11 27.25
CA ARG A 60 -0.23 -25.81 26.09
C ARG A 60 -1.08 -25.52 24.87
N ARG A 61 -0.46 -25.10 23.77
CA ARG A 61 -1.18 -24.77 22.53
C ARG A 61 -0.46 -25.35 21.32
N VAL A 62 -1.21 -25.59 20.24
CA VAL A 62 -0.70 -26.09 18.96
C VAL A 62 -1.50 -25.51 17.80
N ASP A 63 -0.81 -25.15 16.72
CA ASP A 63 -1.45 -24.76 15.47
C ASP A 63 -0.58 -25.03 14.23
N SER A 64 -1.12 -24.65 13.08
CA SER A 64 -0.40 -24.37 11.85
C SER A 64 -0.57 -22.90 11.56
N GLN A 65 0.46 -22.09 11.82
CA GLN A 65 0.46 -20.65 11.67
C GLN A 65 0.88 -20.22 10.27
N LYS A 66 0.06 -19.42 9.62
CA LYS A 66 0.43 -18.70 8.39
C LYS A 66 1.48 -17.63 8.70
N CYS A 67 2.64 -17.71 8.08
CA CYS A 67 3.73 -16.76 8.26
C CYS A 67 4.06 -16.06 6.94
N LEU A 68 4.47 -14.78 7.04
CA LEU A 68 4.89 -13.99 5.89
C LEU A 68 6.25 -13.33 6.18
N ARG A 69 7.29 -13.69 5.39
CA ARG A 69 8.66 -13.19 5.51
C ARG A 69 9.07 -12.40 4.27
N VAL A 70 8.75 -11.11 4.26
CA VAL A 70 8.92 -10.22 3.09
C VAL A 70 9.44 -8.83 3.46
N SER A 71 9.86 -8.64 4.71
CA SER A 71 10.38 -7.36 5.20
C SER A 71 11.14 -7.50 6.52
N GLY A 72 11.97 -6.51 6.83
CA GLY A 72 12.71 -6.44 8.11
C GLY A 72 13.89 -7.41 8.18
N LYS A 73 14.13 -7.99 9.38
CA LYS A 73 15.22 -8.93 9.66
C LYS A 73 15.04 -10.26 8.89
N HIS A 74 13.79 -10.67 8.69
CA HIS A 74 13.41 -11.88 7.99
C HIS A 74 12.74 -11.51 6.66
N ASN A 75 13.51 -11.54 5.56
CA ASN A 75 13.03 -11.18 4.23
C ASN A 75 13.56 -12.16 3.18
N ASP A 76 12.71 -13.10 2.79
CA ASP A 76 13.04 -14.19 1.87
C ASP A 76 12.58 -13.89 0.42
N LEU A 77 12.07 -12.66 0.14
CA LEU A 77 11.42 -12.33 -1.13
C LEU A 77 12.31 -12.54 -2.36
N GLU A 78 13.60 -12.26 -2.25
CA GLU A 78 14.53 -12.35 -3.38
C GLU A 78 14.97 -13.80 -3.66
N GLU A 79 14.97 -14.67 -2.66
CA GLU A 79 15.33 -16.08 -2.75
C GLU A 79 14.22 -16.94 -3.35
N VAL A 80 12.95 -16.49 -3.18
CA VAL A 80 11.77 -17.24 -3.64
C VAL A 80 11.81 -17.53 -5.13
N GLY A 81 11.71 -18.83 -5.46
CA GLY A 81 11.79 -19.36 -6.82
C GLY A 81 13.23 -19.61 -7.31
N HIS A 82 14.23 -18.95 -6.69
CA HIS A 82 15.65 -19.05 -7.04
C HIS A 82 16.41 -20.09 -6.22
N ASP A 83 15.75 -20.67 -5.23
CA ASP A 83 16.19 -21.85 -4.50
C ASP A 83 15.05 -22.87 -4.39
N THR A 84 15.20 -23.89 -3.54
CA THR A 84 14.27 -25.03 -3.44
C THR A 84 13.40 -25.02 -2.20
N TYR A 85 13.55 -24.04 -1.28
CA TYR A 85 12.95 -24.13 0.06
C TYR A 85 12.50 -22.80 0.71
N HIS A 86 12.84 -21.62 0.14
CA HIS A 86 12.33 -20.35 0.66
C HIS A 86 10.98 -19.98 0.05
N HIS A 87 10.14 -19.35 0.86
CA HIS A 87 8.79 -18.89 0.51
C HIS A 87 8.49 -17.53 1.08
N THR A 88 7.68 -16.72 0.38
CA THR A 88 7.14 -15.49 0.95
C THR A 88 6.11 -15.82 2.04
N MET A 89 5.17 -16.70 1.72
CA MET A 89 4.20 -17.25 2.65
C MET A 89 4.46 -18.74 2.86
N PHE A 90 4.55 -19.15 4.12
CA PHE A 90 4.70 -20.55 4.50
C PHE A 90 3.90 -20.87 5.76
N GLU A 91 3.68 -22.15 6.00
CA GLU A 91 3.05 -22.61 7.22
C GLU A 91 4.12 -23.01 8.23
N MET A 92 3.98 -22.53 9.47
CA MET A 92 4.83 -22.92 10.60
C MET A 92 3.98 -23.75 11.55
N LEU A 93 4.30 -25.03 11.65
CA LEU A 93 3.70 -25.89 12.67
C LEU A 93 4.32 -25.55 14.01
N GLY A 94 3.51 -25.04 14.92
CA GLY A 94 3.95 -24.54 16.23
C GLY A 94 3.31 -25.26 17.40
N ASN A 95 4.10 -25.54 18.44
CA ASN A 95 3.60 -25.93 19.75
C ASN A 95 4.25 -25.11 20.85
N TRP A 96 3.47 -24.74 21.84
CA TRP A 96 3.86 -23.84 22.93
C TRP A 96 3.58 -24.46 24.28
N SER A 97 4.50 -24.16 25.23
CA SER A 97 4.32 -24.43 26.65
C SER A 97 4.59 -23.16 27.47
N PHE A 98 3.58 -22.65 28.14
CA PHE A 98 3.66 -21.44 28.96
C PHE A 98 3.84 -21.84 30.43
N GLY A 99 5.12 -22.03 30.85
CA GLY A 99 5.48 -22.37 32.22
C GLY A 99 5.14 -23.81 32.67
N ASP A 100 4.85 -24.74 31.74
CA ASP A 100 4.54 -26.14 32.05
C ASP A 100 5.77 -27.02 31.78
N TYR A 101 5.90 -27.66 30.61
CA TYR A 101 7.12 -28.39 30.26
C TYR A 101 8.17 -27.45 29.62
N PHE A 102 9.43 -27.86 29.72
CA PHE A 102 10.54 -27.09 29.15
C PHE A 102 11.42 -27.98 28.26
N LYS A 103 12.74 -27.81 28.23
CA LYS A 103 13.69 -28.41 27.27
C LYS A 103 13.52 -29.92 27.11
N GLU A 104 13.50 -30.68 28.19
CA GLU A 104 13.40 -32.14 28.14
C GLU A 104 12.11 -32.58 27.43
N GLY A 105 10.97 -32.07 27.88
CA GLY A 105 9.69 -32.42 27.27
C GLY A 105 9.59 -32.01 25.82
N ALA A 106 10.12 -30.82 25.45
CA ALA A 106 10.11 -30.36 24.06
C ALA A 106 10.95 -31.25 23.15
N ILE A 107 12.15 -31.64 23.59
CA ILE A 107 13.06 -32.54 22.84
C ILE A 107 12.45 -33.95 22.72
N ASP A 108 11.89 -34.48 23.78
CA ASP A 108 11.26 -35.81 23.77
C ASP A 108 10.05 -35.84 22.83
N TYR A 109 9.18 -34.81 22.84
CA TYR A 109 8.03 -34.72 21.91
C TYR A 109 8.47 -34.54 20.45
N ALA A 110 9.51 -33.73 20.21
CA ALA A 110 10.02 -33.53 18.85
C ALA A 110 10.58 -34.87 18.30
N TRP A 111 11.34 -35.59 19.08
CA TRP A 111 11.86 -36.87 18.67
C TRP A 111 10.76 -37.90 18.43
N GLU A 112 9.86 -38.10 19.40
CA GLU A 112 8.71 -39.00 19.27
C GLU A 112 7.90 -38.71 17.98
N TYR A 113 7.63 -37.42 17.70
CA TYR A 113 6.88 -37.09 16.52
C TYR A 113 7.62 -37.43 15.22
N LEU A 114 8.89 -37.06 15.11
CA LEU A 114 9.64 -37.28 13.88
C LEU A 114 9.99 -38.76 13.63
N VAL A 115 10.35 -39.48 14.68
CA VAL A 115 10.85 -40.87 14.55
C VAL A 115 9.76 -41.92 14.74
N ASP A 116 8.95 -41.78 15.79
CA ASP A 116 7.97 -42.82 16.12
C ASP A 116 6.65 -42.61 15.34
N VAL A 117 6.25 -41.36 15.05
CA VAL A 117 5.02 -41.09 14.33
C VAL A 117 5.23 -40.95 12.84
N LEU A 118 6.21 -40.14 12.42
CA LEU A 118 6.49 -39.88 10.99
C LEU A 118 7.48 -40.86 10.36
N HIS A 119 8.15 -41.71 11.18
CA HIS A 119 9.11 -42.73 10.76
C HIS A 119 10.31 -42.21 9.96
N LEU A 120 10.76 -40.98 10.26
CA LEU A 120 12.02 -40.50 9.71
C LEU A 120 13.18 -41.33 10.23
N ASN A 121 14.17 -41.56 9.38
CA ASN A 121 15.33 -42.37 9.76
C ASN A 121 16.23 -41.62 10.75
N PRO A 122 16.44 -42.10 12.00
CA PRO A 122 17.28 -41.44 12.98
C PRO A 122 18.71 -41.14 12.53
N GLU A 123 19.27 -41.97 11.62
CA GLU A 123 20.62 -41.78 11.09
C GLU A 123 20.76 -40.59 10.16
N ASP A 124 19.66 -40.05 9.68
CA ASP A 124 19.61 -38.88 8.79
C ASP A 124 19.32 -37.59 9.56
N LEU A 125 19.10 -37.67 10.88
CA LEU A 125 18.77 -36.52 11.73
C LEU A 125 20.01 -35.98 12.44
N TYR A 126 20.26 -34.69 12.30
CA TYR A 126 21.28 -33.94 13.00
C TYR A 126 20.62 -32.85 13.84
N VAL A 127 21.17 -32.58 15.04
CA VAL A 127 20.64 -31.55 15.92
C VAL A 127 21.71 -30.53 16.27
N THR A 128 21.32 -29.27 16.39
CA THR A 128 22.22 -28.23 16.85
C THR A 128 21.92 -27.85 18.30
N VAL A 129 22.90 -27.35 19.01
CA VAL A 129 22.74 -26.75 20.34
C VAL A 129 23.51 -25.43 20.38
N PHE A 130 23.01 -24.46 21.11
CA PHE A 130 23.67 -23.17 21.26
C PHE A 130 25.04 -23.30 21.90
N GLU A 131 26.07 -22.79 21.21
CA GLU A 131 27.46 -22.88 21.69
C GLU A 131 27.85 -21.86 22.78
N GLY A 132 26.93 -20.90 23.03
CA GLY A 132 27.16 -19.78 23.93
C GLY A 132 27.61 -18.50 23.19
N SER A 133 27.61 -17.38 23.90
CA SER A 133 28.11 -16.09 23.44
C SER A 133 28.93 -15.42 24.54
N LYS A 134 30.23 -15.24 24.32
CA LYS A 134 31.09 -14.54 25.27
C LYS A 134 30.78 -13.06 25.40
N GLU A 135 30.31 -12.46 24.32
CA GLU A 135 29.95 -11.03 24.25
C GLU A 135 28.73 -10.71 25.13
N GLU A 136 27.77 -11.66 25.21
CA GLU A 136 26.56 -11.52 26.01
C GLU A 136 26.62 -12.26 27.36
N GLY A 137 27.74 -12.90 27.67
CA GLY A 137 27.94 -13.64 28.91
C GLY A 137 27.10 -14.93 28.99
N LEU A 138 26.67 -15.49 27.86
CA LEU A 138 25.86 -16.69 27.77
C LEU A 138 26.74 -17.91 27.60
N SER A 139 26.47 -18.96 28.39
CA SER A 139 27.16 -20.27 28.29
C SER A 139 26.52 -21.14 27.21
N ARG A 140 27.28 -22.19 26.81
CA ARG A 140 26.76 -23.27 25.96
C ARG A 140 25.54 -23.94 26.64
N ASP A 141 24.57 -24.35 25.83
CA ASP A 141 23.37 -25.07 26.29
C ASP A 141 23.68 -26.58 26.49
N ASP A 142 24.43 -26.89 27.57
CA ASP A 142 24.78 -28.26 27.93
C ASP A 142 23.56 -29.07 28.36
N GLU A 143 22.49 -28.42 28.79
CA GLU A 143 21.26 -29.07 29.19
C GLU A 143 20.54 -29.66 27.97
N ALA A 144 20.37 -28.89 26.90
CA ALA A 144 19.80 -29.37 25.64
C ALA A 144 20.66 -30.50 25.04
N ALA A 145 21.99 -30.34 25.04
CA ALA A 145 22.91 -31.40 24.58
C ALA A 145 22.74 -32.71 25.37
N LYS A 146 22.56 -32.64 26.69
CA LYS A 146 22.30 -33.78 27.53
C LYS A 146 20.98 -34.50 27.20
N TYR A 147 19.94 -33.77 26.94
CA TYR A 147 18.63 -34.33 26.56
C TYR A 147 18.72 -34.98 25.18
N TRP A 148 19.33 -34.33 24.20
CA TRP A 148 19.56 -34.93 22.88
C TRP A 148 20.41 -36.20 22.90
N ALA A 149 21.39 -36.29 23.79
CA ALA A 149 22.23 -37.50 23.93
C ALA A 149 21.46 -38.75 24.32
N LYS A 150 20.18 -38.64 24.71
CA LYS A 150 19.29 -39.80 24.93
C LYS A 150 18.77 -40.39 23.63
N HIS A 151 18.72 -39.59 22.56
CA HIS A 151 18.04 -39.85 21.32
C HIS A 151 18.98 -40.02 20.11
N VAL A 152 20.01 -39.19 20.02
CA VAL A 152 20.94 -39.18 18.88
C VAL A 152 22.36 -39.51 19.30
N LYS A 153 23.17 -39.97 18.36
CA LYS A 153 24.59 -40.24 18.58
C LYS A 153 25.35 -38.92 18.90
N PRO A 154 26.44 -38.97 19.66
CA PRO A 154 27.20 -37.76 19.99
C PRO A 154 27.73 -36.98 18.80
N ASP A 155 28.03 -37.64 17.68
CA ASP A 155 28.46 -37.00 16.43
C ASP A 155 27.32 -36.39 15.63
N HIS A 156 26.07 -36.60 15.98
CA HIS A 156 24.91 -35.96 15.45
C HIS A 156 24.49 -34.70 16.24
N ILE A 157 25.15 -34.39 17.38
CA ILE A 157 24.95 -33.16 18.15
C ILE A 157 26.01 -32.14 17.74
N ILE A 158 25.62 -31.02 17.18
CA ILE A 158 26.49 -30.00 16.59
C ILE A 158 26.35 -28.69 17.38
N ASN A 159 27.46 -28.02 17.65
CA ASN A 159 27.39 -26.67 18.24
C ASN A 159 27.04 -25.67 17.17
N GLY A 160 26.05 -24.84 17.44
CA GLY A 160 25.62 -23.74 16.57
C GLY A 160 25.93 -22.38 17.21
N ASN A 161 26.30 -21.44 16.38
CA ASN A 161 26.65 -20.08 16.81
C ASN A 161 25.40 -19.27 17.20
N LYS A 162 25.59 -18.02 17.66
CA LYS A 162 24.47 -17.15 18.05
C LYS A 162 23.50 -16.86 16.90
N HIS A 163 23.99 -16.73 15.66
CA HIS A 163 23.15 -16.44 14.51
C HIS A 163 22.14 -17.58 14.26
N ASP A 164 22.56 -18.81 14.39
CA ASP A 164 21.75 -19.99 14.08
C ASP A 164 20.96 -20.48 15.31
N ASN A 165 21.58 -20.48 16.51
CA ASN A 165 21.03 -21.12 17.70
C ASN A 165 20.67 -20.18 18.87
N PHE A 166 20.49 -18.88 18.59
CA PHE A 166 19.89 -17.95 19.55
C PHE A 166 18.80 -17.14 18.85
N TRP A 167 17.55 -17.56 19.03
CA TRP A 167 16.43 -16.97 18.33
C TRP A 167 16.01 -15.64 18.98
N GLU A 168 15.73 -14.63 18.14
CA GLU A 168 15.28 -13.31 18.56
C GLU A 168 14.09 -12.88 17.70
N MET A 169 13.01 -12.45 18.35
CA MET A 169 11.81 -11.99 17.65
C MET A 169 12.07 -10.80 16.72
N GLY A 170 12.92 -9.87 17.16
CA GLY A 170 13.33 -8.67 16.46
C GLY A 170 14.54 -8.04 17.12
N GLU A 171 14.71 -6.73 16.99
CA GLU A 171 15.76 -5.98 17.70
C GLU A 171 15.51 -5.92 19.21
N THR A 172 14.25 -6.01 19.62
CA THR A 172 13.80 -6.07 21.02
C THR A 172 12.71 -7.12 21.17
N GLY A 173 12.48 -7.62 22.37
CA GLY A 173 11.43 -8.58 22.69
C GLY A 173 11.93 -9.94 23.15
N PRO A 174 11.05 -10.96 23.23
CA PRO A 174 11.38 -12.29 23.68
C PRO A 174 12.48 -12.94 22.86
N CYS A 175 13.40 -13.63 23.52
CA CYS A 175 14.51 -14.31 22.89
C CYS A 175 15.03 -15.47 23.78
N GLY A 176 15.83 -16.35 23.19
CA GLY A 176 16.46 -17.43 23.93
C GLY A 176 17.27 -18.36 23.06
N PRO A 177 18.10 -19.23 23.67
CA PRO A 177 18.80 -20.28 22.94
C PRO A 177 17.80 -21.23 22.30
N CYS A 178 18.19 -21.83 21.19
CA CYS A 178 17.36 -22.78 20.49
C CYS A 178 18.17 -24.00 20.02
N THR A 179 17.45 -25.04 19.65
CA THR A 179 18.00 -26.25 19.03
C THR A 179 17.26 -26.49 17.72
N GLU A 180 18.01 -26.72 16.67
CA GLU A 180 17.48 -27.01 15.34
C GLU A 180 17.57 -28.49 15.05
N ILE A 181 16.61 -29.02 14.30
CA ILE A 181 16.63 -30.40 13.80
C ILE A 181 16.77 -30.35 12.30
N HIS A 182 17.84 -30.94 11.77
CA HIS A 182 18.15 -30.98 10.34
C HIS A 182 17.97 -32.41 9.81
N VAL A 183 17.57 -32.53 8.57
CA VAL A 183 17.45 -33.78 7.83
C VAL A 183 18.43 -33.79 6.67
N ASP A 184 19.24 -34.86 6.57
CA ASP A 184 20.06 -35.12 5.40
C ASP A 184 19.32 -36.05 4.43
N SER A 185 18.79 -35.47 3.37
CA SER A 185 18.02 -36.17 2.33
C SER A 185 18.85 -36.64 1.13
N ARG A 186 20.20 -36.58 1.24
CA ARG A 186 21.10 -37.00 0.18
C ARG A 186 21.10 -38.52 0.01
N THR A 187 21.57 -38.97 -1.14
CA THR A 187 21.78 -40.41 -1.40
C THR A 187 22.86 -41.00 -0.48
N PRO A 188 22.84 -42.33 -0.24
CA PRO A 188 23.89 -43.00 0.56
C PRO A 188 25.30 -42.79 0.01
N GLU A 189 25.45 -42.68 -1.32
CA GLU A 189 26.71 -42.43 -2.01
C GLU A 189 27.26 -41.04 -1.73
N GLU A 190 26.36 -40.03 -1.64
CA GLU A 190 26.73 -38.67 -1.33
C GLU A 190 27.07 -38.50 0.16
N LYS A 191 26.30 -39.14 1.05
CA LYS A 191 26.57 -39.21 2.48
C LYS A 191 27.91 -39.86 2.79
N ALA A 192 28.30 -40.88 2.03
CA ALA A 192 29.60 -41.55 2.19
C ALA A 192 30.80 -40.68 1.78
N LYS A 193 30.60 -39.69 0.88
CA LYS A 193 31.66 -38.76 0.44
C LYS A 193 31.89 -37.63 1.45
N ILE A 194 30.80 -37.02 1.95
CA ILE A 194 30.83 -35.92 2.90
C ILE A 194 29.78 -36.23 3.98
N PRO A 195 30.19 -36.42 5.25
CA PRO A 195 29.25 -36.61 6.34
C PRO A 195 28.25 -35.46 6.47
N GLY A 196 26.97 -35.75 6.78
CA GLY A 196 25.94 -34.74 6.88
C GLY A 196 26.24 -33.64 7.90
N ARG A 197 26.90 -33.99 9.00
CA ARG A 197 27.31 -33.04 10.03
C ARG A 197 28.18 -31.86 9.53
N GLU A 198 28.93 -32.07 8.45
CA GLU A 198 29.78 -31.03 7.84
C GLU A 198 28.96 -30.04 7.00
N LEU A 199 27.74 -30.38 6.65
CA LEU A 199 26.84 -29.62 5.79
C LEU A 199 25.71 -28.94 6.56
N VAL A 200 25.52 -29.21 7.84
CA VAL A 200 24.58 -28.53 8.72
C VAL A 200 24.93 -27.04 8.76
N ASN A 201 23.97 -26.16 8.52
CA ASN A 201 24.11 -24.69 8.46
C ASN A 201 25.21 -24.22 7.47
N LYS A 202 25.28 -24.89 6.29
CA LYS A 202 26.20 -24.59 5.18
C LYS A 202 25.46 -24.36 3.85
N ASP A 203 24.22 -23.90 3.90
CA ASP A 203 23.36 -23.62 2.73
C ASP A 203 23.26 -24.80 1.75
N ASN A 204 23.33 -26.04 2.27
CA ASN A 204 23.14 -27.22 1.44
C ASN A 204 21.66 -27.53 1.27
N PRO A 205 21.11 -27.54 0.03
CA PRO A 205 19.69 -27.71 -0.19
C PRO A 205 19.12 -29.08 0.16
N GLN A 206 19.98 -30.08 0.49
CA GLN A 206 19.59 -31.42 0.86
C GLN A 206 19.91 -31.76 2.32
N VAL A 207 20.60 -30.87 3.06
CA VAL A 207 20.83 -30.95 4.51
C VAL A 207 20.23 -29.72 5.16
N ILE A 208 18.94 -29.77 5.39
CA ILE A 208 18.16 -28.58 5.75
C ILE A 208 17.55 -28.69 7.14
N GLU A 209 17.46 -27.55 7.81
CA GLU A 209 16.66 -27.40 9.01
C GLU A 209 15.17 -27.59 8.68
N ILE A 210 14.51 -28.47 9.44
CA ILE A 210 13.07 -28.70 9.36
C ILE A 210 12.33 -28.16 10.58
N TRP A 211 12.97 -28.11 11.75
CA TRP A 211 12.32 -27.71 13.00
C TRP A 211 13.27 -26.92 13.90
N ASN A 212 12.84 -25.76 14.36
CA ASN A 212 13.53 -24.98 15.38
C ASN A 212 12.73 -25.04 16.70
N VAL A 213 13.38 -25.47 17.78
CA VAL A 213 12.82 -25.57 19.13
C VAL A 213 13.46 -24.51 20.00
N VAL A 214 12.74 -23.47 20.34
CA VAL A 214 13.23 -22.29 21.05
C VAL A 214 12.90 -22.38 22.52
N PHE A 215 13.91 -22.14 23.35
CA PHE A 215 13.84 -22.09 24.82
C PHE A 215 13.80 -20.64 25.25
N MET A 216 12.62 -20.02 25.19
CA MET A 216 12.41 -18.61 25.55
C MET A 216 12.69 -18.38 27.03
N GLN A 217 13.73 -17.61 27.33
CA GLN A 217 14.22 -17.36 28.69
C GLN A 217 14.44 -15.87 28.96
N TYR A 218 14.60 -15.05 27.91
CA TYR A 218 15.01 -13.66 28.04
C TYR A 218 14.10 -12.71 27.24
N ASN A 219 14.10 -11.46 27.67
CA ASN A 219 13.57 -10.33 26.94
C ASN A 219 14.74 -9.38 26.59
N ARG A 220 14.97 -9.11 25.30
CA ARG A 220 15.97 -8.14 24.84
C ARG A 220 15.42 -6.74 24.96
N LYS A 221 16.11 -5.89 25.71
CA LYS A 221 15.79 -4.47 25.88
C LYS A 221 16.35 -3.62 24.76
N ALA A 222 15.89 -2.36 24.67
CA ALA A 222 16.34 -1.38 23.69
C ALA A 222 17.85 -1.04 23.82
N ASP A 223 18.44 -1.17 25.01
CA ASP A 223 19.87 -0.99 25.25
C ASP A 223 20.72 -2.24 24.89
N GLY A 224 20.09 -3.31 24.41
CA GLY A 224 20.71 -4.58 24.07
C GLY A 224 20.88 -5.54 25.23
N SER A 225 20.55 -5.17 26.47
CA SER A 225 20.63 -6.05 27.63
C SER A 225 19.58 -7.16 27.60
N LEU A 226 19.86 -8.26 28.28
CA LEU A 226 18.95 -9.40 28.43
C LEU A 226 18.37 -9.42 29.86
N GLU A 227 17.05 -9.41 29.95
CA GLU A 227 16.31 -9.57 31.20
C GLU A 227 15.61 -10.92 31.23
N PRO A 228 15.69 -11.71 32.33
CA PRO A 228 14.95 -12.96 32.41
C PRO A 228 13.45 -12.77 32.25
N LEU A 229 12.81 -13.66 31.49
CA LEU A 229 11.33 -13.69 31.38
C LEU A 229 10.72 -14.18 32.70
N PRO A 230 9.47 -13.79 33.00
CA PRO A 230 8.78 -14.19 34.24
C PRO A 230 8.51 -15.70 34.31
N MET A 231 8.49 -16.39 33.16
CA MET A 231 8.35 -17.83 33.06
C MET A 231 9.20 -18.39 31.92
N HIS A 232 9.60 -19.66 32.01
CA HIS A 232 10.21 -20.38 30.88
C HIS A 232 9.13 -20.78 29.88
N VAL A 233 9.33 -20.47 28.61
CA VAL A 233 8.37 -20.78 27.56
C VAL A 233 9.04 -21.63 26.47
N ILE A 234 8.35 -22.68 26.05
CA ILE A 234 8.68 -23.39 24.81
C ILE A 234 7.93 -22.74 23.67
N ASP A 235 8.69 -22.36 22.66
CA ASP A 235 8.19 -21.93 21.36
C ASP A 235 8.84 -22.81 20.29
N THR A 236 8.05 -23.39 19.40
CA THR A 236 8.63 -24.19 18.32
C THR A 236 8.09 -23.77 16.98
N GLY A 237 8.93 -23.85 15.96
CA GLY A 237 8.57 -23.57 14.59
C GLY A 237 9.12 -24.63 13.65
N MET A 238 8.24 -25.51 13.16
CA MET A 238 8.60 -26.50 12.14
C MET A 238 8.12 -26.01 10.77
N GLY A 239 9.04 -25.94 9.82
CA GLY A 239 8.72 -25.59 8.44
C GLY A 239 7.83 -26.66 7.79
N PHE A 240 6.56 -26.37 7.61
CA PHE A 240 5.59 -27.31 7.09
C PHE A 240 5.97 -27.81 5.69
N GLU A 241 6.28 -26.89 4.78
CA GLU A 241 6.65 -27.21 3.41
C GLU A 241 7.94 -28.04 3.35
N ARG A 242 8.91 -27.74 4.23
CA ARG A 242 10.15 -28.53 4.35
C ARG A 242 9.89 -29.94 4.86
N LEU A 243 9.02 -30.09 5.87
CA LEU A 243 8.64 -31.40 6.39
C LEU A 243 7.91 -32.23 5.33
N VAL A 244 6.91 -31.66 4.64
CA VAL A 244 6.17 -32.36 3.57
C VAL A 244 7.10 -32.81 2.46
N ARG A 245 8.07 -31.97 2.07
CA ARG A 245 9.10 -32.31 1.09
C ARG A 245 9.87 -33.58 1.50
N MET A 246 10.28 -33.68 2.77
CA MET A 246 11.00 -34.84 3.27
C MET A 246 10.11 -36.09 3.25
N LEU A 247 8.86 -35.98 3.68
CA LEU A 247 7.92 -37.10 3.74
C LEU A 247 7.46 -37.60 2.35
N GLN A 248 7.53 -36.75 1.34
CA GLN A 248 7.17 -37.07 -0.05
C GLN A 248 8.40 -37.41 -0.91
N ASP A 249 9.59 -37.46 -0.32
CA ASP A 249 10.87 -37.76 -1.02
C ASP A 249 11.07 -36.84 -2.26
N LYS A 250 10.96 -35.53 -2.06
CA LYS A 250 11.12 -34.51 -3.09
C LYS A 250 12.40 -33.71 -2.91
N HIS A 251 12.93 -33.20 -4.03
CA HIS A 251 14.14 -32.36 -4.01
C HIS A 251 13.86 -30.87 -3.84
N SER A 252 12.61 -30.46 -4.00
CA SER A 252 12.15 -29.08 -3.82
C SER A 252 10.79 -29.07 -3.13
N ASN A 253 10.56 -28.03 -2.29
CA ASN A 253 9.23 -27.77 -1.73
C ASN A 253 8.18 -27.61 -2.82
N TYR A 254 8.58 -27.01 -3.96
CA TYR A 254 7.70 -26.78 -5.11
C TYR A 254 7.28 -28.06 -5.84
N ASP A 255 7.95 -29.17 -5.59
CA ASP A 255 7.64 -30.48 -6.20
C ASP A 255 6.63 -31.30 -5.38
N THR A 256 6.19 -30.77 -4.23
CA THR A 256 5.22 -31.39 -3.33
C THR A 256 3.78 -31.15 -3.76
N ASP A 257 2.85 -31.86 -3.16
CA ASP A 257 1.41 -31.69 -3.37
C ASP A 257 0.86 -30.33 -2.88
N ILE A 258 1.66 -29.52 -2.19
CA ILE A 258 1.31 -28.15 -1.82
C ILE A 258 1.32 -27.22 -3.04
N PHE A 259 2.31 -27.38 -3.92
CA PHE A 259 2.55 -26.47 -5.05
C PHE A 259 2.19 -27.06 -6.41
N GLN A 260 2.35 -28.39 -6.58
CA GLN A 260 2.16 -29.04 -7.88
C GLN A 260 0.78 -28.83 -8.49
N PRO A 261 -0.35 -28.87 -7.76
CA PRO A 261 -1.64 -28.56 -8.36
C PRO A 261 -1.72 -27.13 -8.96
N ILE A 262 -1.10 -26.15 -8.28
CA ILE A 262 -1.04 -24.76 -8.76
C ILE A 262 -0.13 -24.66 -9.98
N ILE A 263 1.06 -25.29 -9.94
CA ILE A 263 2.02 -25.31 -11.04
C ILE A 263 1.39 -25.97 -12.29
N GLN A 264 0.71 -27.09 -12.15
CA GLN A 264 -0.02 -27.75 -13.24
C GLN A 264 -1.10 -26.87 -13.86
N GLN A 265 -1.79 -26.08 -13.04
CA GLN A 265 -2.75 -25.10 -13.55
C GLN A 265 -2.04 -23.96 -14.30
N ILE A 266 -0.86 -23.53 -13.83
CA ILE A 266 -0.03 -22.55 -14.56
C ILE A 266 0.42 -23.13 -15.91
N GLU A 267 0.87 -24.39 -15.96
CA GLU A 267 1.21 -25.08 -17.22
C GLU A 267 0.04 -25.08 -18.20
N ALA A 268 -1.17 -25.44 -17.72
CA ALA A 268 -2.37 -25.48 -18.54
C ALA A 268 -2.75 -24.12 -19.13
N LEU A 269 -2.57 -23.04 -18.36
CA LEU A 269 -2.92 -21.68 -18.79
C LEU A 269 -1.82 -21.02 -19.64
N SER A 270 -0.54 -21.30 -19.35
CA SER A 270 0.59 -20.69 -20.05
C SER A 270 1.05 -21.48 -21.29
N HIS A 271 0.65 -22.75 -21.41
CA HIS A 271 1.14 -23.69 -22.42
C HIS A 271 2.65 -23.92 -22.34
N GLN A 272 3.25 -23.68 -21.16
CA GLN A 272 4.64 -23.99 -20.86
C GLN A 272 4.68 -25.20 -19.92
N GLN A 273 5.79 -25.94 -19.90
CA GLN A 273 5.94 -27.12 -19.03
C GLN A 273 6.94 -26.83 -17.91
N TYR A 274 6.65 -27.33 -16.72
CA TYR A 274 7.56 -27.29 -15.58
C TYR A 274 8.61 -28.41 -15.72
N GLY A 275 9.87 -28.03 -15.76
CA GLY A 275 10.99 -28.95 -16.06
C GLY A 275 11.66 -29.52 -14.82
N PHE A 276 11.21 -29.22 -13.60
CA PHE A 276 11.82 -29.67 -12.34
C PHE A 276 13.32 -29.32 -12.23
N THR A 277 13.73 -28.19 -12.80
CA THR A 277 15.14 -27.78 -12.79
C THR A 277 15.59 -27.42 -11.38
N THR A 278 16.84 -27.75 -11.03
CA THR A 278 17.46 -27.24 -9.82
C THR A 278 17.98 -25.84 -10.10
N PRO A 279 17.53 -24.79 -9.36
CA PRO A 279 18.02 -23.45 -9.60
C PRO A 279 19.52 -23.34 -9.39
N THR A 280 20.20 -22.60 -10.28
CA THR A 280 21.65 -22.35 -10.19
C THR A 280 21.95 -21.03 -9.47
N GLY A 281 20.95 -20.36 -8.92
CA GLY A 281 21.01 -19.07 -8.24
C GLY A 281 20.13 -18.01 -8.88
N LYS A 282 20.52 -16.73 -8.74
CA LYS A 282 19.75 -15.64 -9.35
C LYS A 282 19.77 -15.71 -10.88
N LEU A 283 18.65 -15.36 -11.51
CA LEU A 283 18.55 -15.25 -12.97
C LEU A 283 19.64 -14.33 -13.53
N GLY A 284 20.42 -14.83 -14.46
CA GLY A 284 21.54 -14.12 -15.05
C GLY A 284 22.04 -14.73 -16.37
N GLU A 285 23.21 -14.28 -16.86
CA GLU A 285 23.91 -14.90 -17.98
C GLU A 285 24.24 -16.36 -17.63
N GLY A 286 23.67 -17.30 -18.37
CA GLY A 286 23.86 -18.74 -18.15
C GLY A 286 22.62 -19.51 -17.72
N SER A 287 21.55 -18.85 -17.24
CA SER A 287 20.29 -19.55 -16.95
C SER A 287 19.64 -20.05 -18.25
N THR A 288 19.25 -21.31 -18.26
CA THR A 288 18.52 -21.91 -19.40
C THR A 288 17.11 -21.34 -19.50
N GLU A 289 16.49 -21.40 -20.68
CA GLU A 289 15.09 -20.99 -20.84
C GLU A 289 14.14 -21.82 -19.95
N GLN A 290 14.41 -23.13 -19.80
CA GLN A 290 13.62 -23.98 -18.93
C GLN A 290 13.75 -23.55 -17.45
N GLU A 291 14.94 -23.21 -16.98
CA GLU A 291 15.15 -22.71 -15.63
C GLU A 291 14.39 -21.42 -15.37
N LYS A 292 14.36 -20.49 -16.33
CA LYS A 292 13.60 -19.24 -16.25
C LYS A 292 12.07 -19.50 -16.14
N ILE A 293 11.57 -20.45 -16.92
CA ILE A 293 10.16 -20.89 -16.89
C ILE A 293 9.83 -21.49 -15.51
N ASP A 294 10.67 -22.40 -15.03
CA ASP A 294 10.46 -23.06 -13.74
C ASP A 294 10.49 -22.07 -12.57
N ILE A 295 11.46 -21.15 -12.56
CA ILE A 295 11.53 -20.08 -11.56
C ILE A 295 10.27 -19.21 -11.63
N ALA A 296 9.80 -18.85 -12.82
CA ALA A 296 8.58 -18.05 -12.95
C ALA A 296 7.35 -18.78 -12.40
N MET A 297 7.21 -20.08 -12.67
CA MET A 297 6.11 -20.89 -12.14
C MET A 297 6.14 -20.99 -10.60
N ARG A 298 7.35 -21.17 -10.03
CA ARG A 298 7.56 -21.19 -8.57
C ARG A 298 7.18 -19.86 -7.93
N VAL A 299 7.67 -18.74 -8.49
CA VAL A 299 7.36 -17.38 -8.01
C VAL A 299 5.86 -17.12 -8.07
N VAL A 300 5.20 -17.46 -9.18
CA VAL A 300 3.75 -17.27 -9.34
C VAL A 300 2.97 -18.10 -8.31
N ALA A 301 3.32 -19.37 -8.13
CA ALA A 301 2.62 -20.26 -7.20
C ALA A 301 2.79 -19.83 -5.74
N ASP A 302 4.00 -19.44 -5.34
CA ASP A 302 4.30 -18.90 -4.02
C ASP A 302 3.54 -17.59 -3.74
N HIS A 303 3.67 -16.64 -4.65
CA HIS A 303 3.11 -15.30 -4.46
C HIS A 303 1.58 -15.28 -4.50
N LEU A 304 0.96 -16.20 -5.24
CA LEU A 304 -0.49 -16.39 -5.20
C LEU A 304 -0.95 -16.72 -3.77
N ARG A 305 -0.26 -17.63 -3.07
CA ARG A 305 -0.57 -17.98 -1.68
C ARG A 305 -0.46 -16.74 -0.79
N ALA A 306 0.68 -16.05 -0.83
CA ALA A 306 0.92 -14.85 -0.02
C ALA A 306 -0.15 -13.77 -0.21
N VAL A 307 -0.50 -13.47 -1.46
CA VAL A 307 -1.48 -12.44 -1.80
C VAL A 307 -2.89 -12.86 -1.41
N ALA A 308 -3.29 -14.10 -1.75
CA ALA A 308 -4.63 -14.59 -1.46
C ALA A 308 -4.92 -14.63 0.04
N PHE A 309 -4.00 -15.16 0.86
CA PHE A 309 -4.16 -15.19 2.31
C PHE A 309 -4.09 -13.80 2.94
N SER A 310 -3.27 -12.89 2.44
CA SER A 310 -3.25 -11.52 2.94
C SER A 310 -4.58 -10.80 2.71
N ILE A 311 -5.20 -11.00 1.53
CA ILE A 311 -6.53 -10.45 1.23
C ILE A 311 -7.59 -11.13 2.10
N ALA A 312 -7.53 -12.46 2.28
CA ALA A 312 -8.43 -13.19 3.16
C ALA A 312 -8.36 -12.70 4.61
N ASP A 313 -7.18 -12.34 5.10
CA ASP A 313 -6.95 -11.75 6.41
C ASP A 313 -7.32 -10.24 6.49
N GLY A 314 -7.91 -9.68 5.41
CA GLY A 314 -8.41 -8.31 5.34
C GLY A 314 -7.38 -7.26 4.94
N GLN A 315 -6.17 -7.65 4.51
CA GLN A 315 -5.17 -6.73 4.02
C GLN A 315 -5.18 -6.64 2.50
N LEU A 316 -5.59 -5.50 1.98
CA LEU A 316 -5.64 -5.26 0.55
C LEU A 316 -4.34 -4.64 0.02
N PRO A 317 -3.99 -4.91 -1.25
CA PRO A 317 -2.93 -4.17 -1.93
C PRO A 317 -3.19 -2.66 -1.90
N SER A 318 -2.18 -1.87 -1.52
CA SER A 318 -2.30 -0.40 -1.43
C SER A 318 -0.97 0.29 -1.71
N ASN A 319 -0.91 1.63 -1.55
CA ASN A 319 0.31 2.42 -1.78
C ASN A 319 1.14 2.64 -0.50
N ALA A 320 0.73 2.08 0.65
CA ALA A 320 1.40 2.34 1.92
C ALA A 320 1.42 1.10 2.83
N LYS A 321 2.38 1.07 3.77
CA LYS A 321 2.50 0.07 4.84
C LYS A 321 2.42 -1.38 4.31
N ALA A 322 1.73 -2.27 5.02
CA ALA A 322 1.56 -3.68 4.65
C ALA A 322 0.95 -3.86 3.25
N GLY A 323 -0.06 -3.06 2.88
CA GLY A 323 -0.68 -3.14 1.57
C GLY A 323 0.27 -2.84 0.41
N TYR A 324 1.27 -1.98 0.61
CA TYR A 324 2.33 -1.75 -0.39
C TYR A 324 3.18 -3.00 -0.62
N VAL A 325 3.53 -3.70 0.45
CA VAL A 325 4.31 -4.94 0.35
C VAL A 325 3.52 -6.02 -0.39
N ILE A 326 2.24 -6.19 -0.05
CA ILE A 326 1.36 -7.16 -0.74
C ILE A 326 1.21 -6.81 -2.23
N ARG A 327 1.04 -5.51 -2.56
CA ARG A 327 1.01 -5.05 -3.95
C ARG A 327 2.32 -5.36 -4.68
N ARG A 328 3.48 -5.20 -4.03
CA ARG A 328 4.78 -5.52 -4.61
C ARG A 328 4.92 -7.01 -4.91
N ILE A 329 4.47 -7.88 -4.02
CA ILE A 329 4.46 -9.34 -4.22
C ILE A 329 3.60 -9.70 -5.43
N LEU A 330 2.37 -9.18 -5.50
CA LEU A 330 1.45 -9.41 -6.62
C LEU A 330 2.08 -8.97 -7.95
N ARG A 331 2.64 -7.76 -8.00
CA ARG A 331 3.28 -7.22 -9.20
C ARG A 331 4.52 -8.02 -9.62
N ARG A 332 5.26 -8.56 -8.64
CA ARG A 332 6.39 -9.46 -8.94
C ARG A 332 5.89 -10.73 -9.65
N ALA A 333 4.83 -11.36 -9.18
CA ALA A 333 4.23 -12.53 -9.84
C ALA A 333 3.75 -12.20 -11.25
N VAL A 334 3.01 -11.09 -11.43
CA VAL A 334 2.53 -10.64 -12.76
C VAL A 334 3.70 -10.40 -13.72
N ARG A 335 4.79 -9.79 -13.24
CA ARG A 335 5.99 -9.57 -14.05
C ARG A 335 6.63 -10.88 -14.52
N TYR A 336 6.83 -11.85 -13.61
CA TYR A 336 7.40 -13.16 -13.99
C TYR A 336 6.52 -13.87 -15.01
N ALA A 337 5.21 -13.83 -14.82
CA ALA A 337 4.24 -14.37 -15.74
C ALA A 337 4.28 -13.68 -17.12
N TYR A 338 4.34 -12.36 -17.15
CA TYR A 338 4.43 -11.56 -18.37
C TYR A 338 5.72 -11.84 -19.14
N THR A 339 6.85 -11.91 -18.42
CA THR A 339 8.19 -12.01 -19.05
C THR A 339 8.50 -13.43 -19.51
N PHE A 340 8.25 -14.44 -18.67
CA PHE A 340 8.73 -15.81 -18.89
C PHE A 340 7.64 -16.81 -19.25
N LEU A 341 6.37 -16.54 -18.88
CA LEU A 341 5.24 -17.42 -19.20
C LEU A 341 4.34 -16.86 -20.30
N ASN A 342 4.73 -15.74 -20.92
CA ASN A 342 4.01 -15.05 -22.00
C ASN A 342 2.55 -14.71 -21.66
N GLN A 343 2.22 -14.45 -20.38
CA GLN A 343 0.89 -14.06 -19.95
C GLN A 343 0.72 -12.54 -20.08
N LYS A 344 0.00 -12.10 -21.13
CA LYS A 344 -0.21 -10.67 -21.44
C LYS A 344 -1.52 -10.12 -20.88
N GLU A 345 -2.39 -10.99 -20.39
CA GLU A 345 -3.67 -10.67 -19.76
C GLU A 345 -3.66 -11.17 -18.31
N ALA A 346 -4.58 -10.65 -17.47
CA ALA A 346 -4.73 -11.10 -16.10
C ALA A 346 -5.04 -12.61 -16.04
N PHE A 347 -4.25 -13.36 -15.29
CA PHE A 347 -4.39 -14.80 -15.20
C PHE A 347 -4.21 -15.37 -13.77
N LEU A 348 -3.53 -14.67 -12.84
CA LEU A 348 -3.32 -15.17 -11.48
C LEU A 348 -4.65 -15.47 -10.78
N TYR A 349 -5.66 -14.61 -10.97
CA TYR A 349 -6.98 -14.84 -10.39
C TYR A 349 -7.61 -16.16 -10.82
N LYS A 350 -7.24 -16.71 -12.01
CA LYS A 350 -7.71 -18.00 -12.53
C LYS A 350 -7.10 -19.19 -11.79
N LEU A 351 -6.00 -18.98 -11.06
CA LEU A 351 -5.32 -19.99 -10.25
C LEU A 351 -5.95 -20.11 -8.86
N LEU A 352 -6.68 -19.08 -8.41
CA LEU A 352 -7.26 -19.03 -7.06
C LEU A 352 -8.19 -20.20 -6.73
N PRO A 353 -9.07 -20.69 -7.64
CA PRO A 353 -9.91 -21.85 -7.35
C PRO A 353 -9.11 -23.11 -6.99
N THR A 354 -7.96 -23.31 -7.60
CA THR A 354 -7.05 -24.43 -7.28
C THR A 354 -6.47 -24.25 -5.87
N LEU A 355 -5.98 -23.06 -5.52
CA LEU A 355 -5.52 -22.77 -4.16
C LEU A 355 -6.61 -23.01 -3.10
N VAL A 356 -7.84 -22.56 -3.38
CA VAL A 356 -9.00 -22.76 -2.48
C VAL A 356 -9.33 -24.25 -2.33
N HIS A 357 -9.22 -25.04 -3.40
CA HIS A 357 -9.41 -26.48 -3.34
C HIS A 357 -8.39 -27.16 -2.42
N GLU A 358 -7.11 -26.80 -2.56
CA GLU A 358 -6.00 -27.43 -1.81
C GLU A 358 -5.95 -27.01 -0.33
N MET A 359 -6.22 -25.73 -0.03
CA MET A 359 -6.00 -25.18 1.31
C MET A 359 -7.29 -24.76 2.03
N GLY A 360 -8.42 -24.68 1.34
CA GLY A 360 -9.68 -24.15 1.91
C GLY A 360 -10.27 -24.99 3.04
N ALA A 361 -9.97 -26.29 3.10
CA ALA A 361 -10.40 -27.14 4.22
C ALA A 361 -9.65 -26.80 5.53
N ALA A 362 -8.37 -26.43 5.43
CA ALA A 362 -7.57 -26.04 6.59
C ALA A 362 -7.77 -24.57 6.98
N TYR A 363 -8.13 -23.73 6.01
CA TYR A 363 -8.26 -22.28 6.13
C TYR A 363 -9.57 -21.80 5.54
N PRO A 364 -10.68 -21.86 6.30
CA PRO A 364 -12.04 -21.57 5.80
C PRO A 364 -12.25 -20.13 5.33
N GLU A 365 -11.36 -19.20 5.70
CA GLU A 365 -11.36 -17.82 5.21
C GLU A 365 -11.12 -17.73 3.69
N LEU A 366 -10.40 -18.68 3.08
CA LEU A 366 -10.15 -18.68 1.63
C LEU A 366 -11.45 -18.90 0.82
N PRO A 367 -12.20 -19.99 1.02
CA PRO A 367 -13.46 -20.17 0.30
C PRO A 367 -14.51 -19.13 0.65
N ALA A 368 -14.55 -18.65 1.90
CA ALA A 368 -15.47 -17.60 2.33
C ALA A 368 -15.27 -16.28 1.58
N GLN A 369 -14.03 -15.97 1.16
CA GLN A 369 -13.70 -14.73 0.48
C GLN A 369 -13.22 -14.92 -0.96
N GLN A 370 -13.40 -16.08 -1.55
CA GLN A 370 -12.86 -16.41 -2.87
C GLN A 370 -13.23 -15.36 -3.93
N GLU A 371 -14.47 -14.89 -3.93
CA GLU A 371 -14.95 -13.91 -4.92
C GLU A 371 -14.24 -12.56 -4.77
N LEU A 372 -14.11 -12.07 -3.54
CA LEU A 372 -13.37 -10.83 -3.25
C LEU A 372 -11.90 -10.95 -3.67
N ILE A 373 -11.23 -12.04 -3.25
CA ILE A 373 -9.82 -12.30 -3.55
C ILE A 373 -9.60 -12.32 -5.08
N SER A 374 -10.46 -13.05 -5.80
CA SER A 374 -10.41 -13.17 -7.26
C SER A 374 -10.50 -11.81 -7.95
N ARG A 375 -11.44 -10.97 -7.52
CA ARG A 375 -11.65 -9.63 -8.09
C ARG A 375 -10.50 -8.68 -7.79
N VAL A 376 -10.03 -8.65 -6.54
CA VAL A 376 -8.91 -7.78 -6.13
C VAL A 376 -7.65 -8.15 -6.92
N ILE A 377 -7.34 -9.44 -7.02
CA ILE A 377 -6.17 -9.90 -7.81
C ILE A 377 -6.34 -9.47 -9.26
N LYS A 378 -7.49 -9.78 -9.89
CA LYS A 378 -7.73 -9.46 -11.30
C LYS A 378 -7.58 -7.97 -11.60
N GLU A 379 -8.14 -7.09 -10.79
CA GLU A 379 -8.08 -5.64 -11.02
C GLU A 379 -6.68 -5.07 -10.81
N GLU A 380 -5.92 -5.56 -9.82
CA GLU A 380 -4.52 -5.16 -9.64
C GLU A 380 -3.64 -5.68 -10.80
N GLU A 381 -3.91 -6.89 -11.31
CA GLU A 381 -3.26 -7.43 -12.51
C GLU A 381 -3.54 -6.54 -13.73
N ASP A 382 -4.82 -6.28 -14.02
CA ASP A 382 -5.25 -5.45 -15.16
C ASP A 382 -4.65 -4.04 -15.08
N SER A 383 -4.64 -3.46 -13.88
CA SER A 383 -4.04 -2.14 -13.64
C SER A 383 -2.53 -2.14 -13.86
N PHE A 384 -1.84 -3.17 -13.38
CA PHE A 384 -0.39 -3.27 -13.50
C PHE A 384 0.05 -3.61 -14.93
N LEU A 385 -0.67 -4.46 -15.64
CA LEU A 385 -0.40 -4.78 -17.05
C LEU A 385 -0.48 -3.51 -17.93
N ARG A 386 -1.46 -2.64 -17.70
CA ARG A 386 -1.50 -1.30 -18.36
C ARG A 386 -0.28 -0.44 -18.00
N THR A 387 0.21 -0.52 -16.77
CA THR A 387 1.43 0.19 -16.33
C THR A 387 2.67 -0.41 -16.98
N LEU A 388 2.75 -1.73 -17.08
CA LEU A 388 3.84 -2.45 -17.75
C LEU A 388 3.96 -2.03 -19.21
N GLU A 389 2.87 -2.06 -19.96
CA GLU A 389 2.85 -1.65 -21.36
C GLU A 389 3.31 -0.20 -21.53
N LYS A 390 2.77 0.71 -20.70
CA LYS A 390 3.17 2.13 -20.73
C LYS A 390 4.64 2.31 -20.35
N GLY A 391 5.13 1.59 -19.34
CA GLY A 391 6.51 1.64 -18.88
C GLY A 391 7.48 1.14 -19.95
N ILE A 392 7.14 0.05 -20.61
CA ILE A 392 7.92 -0.49 -21.75
C ILE A 392 8.01 0.53 -22.89
N ASN A 393 6.90 1.19 -23.24
CA ASN A 393 6.87 2.20 -24.30
C ASN A 393 7.72 3.42 -23.95
N LEU A 394 7.67 3.89 -22.68
CA LEU A 394 8.49 5.00 -22.20
C LEU A 394 9.99 4.63 -22.19
N LEU A 395 10.31 3.44 -21.70
CA LEU A 395 11.69 2.94 -21.69
C LEU A 395 12.26 2.84 -23.09
N ASN A 396 11.46 2.35 -24.05
CA ASN A 396 11.88 2.30 -25.46
C ASN A 396 12.17 3.70 -26.00
N ALA A 397 11.31 4.68 -25.73
CA ALA A 397 11.53 6.06 -26.14
C ALA A 397 12.79 6.67 -25.50
N ASP A 398 13.03 6.42 -24.21
CA ASP A 398 14.26 6.86 -23.51
C ASP A 398 15.53 6.22 -24.16
N MET A 399 15.48 4.93 -24.51
CA MET A 399 16.61 4.25 -25.20
C MET A 399 16.84 4.76 -26.60
N ASP A 400 15.78 5.05 -27.37
CA ASP A 400 15.87 5.63 -28.71
C ASP A 400 16.54 7.03 -28.65
N GLU A 401 16.18 7.84 -27.66
CA GLU A 401 16.82 9.14 -27.42
C GLU A 401 18.30 9.01 -27.05
N LEU A 402 18.65 8.06 -26.17
CA LEU A 402 20.04 7.77 -25.80
C LEU A 402 20.86 7.27 -26.99
N THR A 403 20.28 6.40 -27.83
CA THR A 403 20.90 5.92 -29.06
C THR A 403 21.24 7.09 -30.01
N ALA A 404 20.31 8.04 -30.18
CA ALA A 404 20.52 9.24 -30.96
C ALA A 404 21.67 10.13 -30.42
N GLN A 405 21.94 10.05 -29.10
CA GLN A 405 23.05 10.72 -28.43
C GLN A 405 24.34 9.89 -28.40
N GLY A 406 24.36 8.68 -28.96
CA GLY A 406 25.51 7.76 -28.94
C GLY A 406 25.79 7.17 -27.55
N LYS A 407 24.80 7.12 -26.68
CA LYS A 407 24.90 6.56 -25.33
C LYS A 407 24.22 5.20 -25.24
N THR A 408 24.77 4.31 -24.41
CA THR A 408 24.25 2.95 -24.17
C THR A 408 23.98 2.67 -22.71
N GLU A 409 23.93 3.70 -21.87
CA GLU A 409 23.60 3.60 -20.44
C GLU A 409 22.38 4.44 -20.12
N LEU A 410 21.36 3.82 -19.54
CA LEU A 410 20.16 4.50 -19.02
C LEU A 410 20.51 5.16 -17.67
N PRO A 411 20.36 6.49 -17.53
CA PRO A 411 20.61 7.16 -16.26
C PRO A 411 19.73 6.65 -15.12
N GLY A 412 20.29 6.50 -13.91
CA GLY A 412 19.57 6.05 -12.73
C GLY A 412 18.37 6.92 -12.37
N THR A 413 18.43 8.23 -12.65
CA THR A 413 17.28 9.15 -12.48
C THR A 413 16.11 8.85 -13.42
N GLN A 414 16.35 8.37 -14.64
CA GLN A 414 15.30 7.95 -15.57
C GLN A 414 14.70 6.61 -15.14
N ALA A 415 15.56 5.66 -14.75
CA ALA A 415 15.10 4.38 -14.17
C ALA A 415 14.27 4.62 -12.90
N PHE A 416 14.70 5.54 -12.02
CA PHE A 416 13.94 5.91 -10.82
C PHE A 416 12.60 6.58 -11.17
N ARG A 417 12.52 7.43 -12.18
CA ARG A 417 11.26 8.03 -12.66
C ARG A 417 10.28 6.94 -13.12
N LEU A 418 10.75 5.95 -13.88
CA LEU A 418 9.92 4.80 -14.29
C LEU A 418 9.39 4.04 -13.09
N PHE A 419 10.23 3.81 -12.09
CA PHE A 419 9.86 3.12 -10.86
C PHE A 419 8.89 3.93 -9.98
N ASP A 420 9.26 5.16 -9.61
CA ASP A 420 8.53 5.97 -8.63
C ASP A 420 7.22 6.53 -9.18
N THR A 421 7.25 7.07 -10.41
CA THR A 421 6.09 7.77 -11.00
C THR A 421 5.14 6.81 -11.71
N TYR A 422 5.68 5.80 -12.39
CA TYR A 422 4.88 4.90 -13.22
C TYR A 422 4.74 3.49 -12.62
N GLY A 423 5.41 3.21 -11.50
CA GLY A 423 5.38 1.89 -10.86
C GLY A 423 6.00 0.77 -11.69
N PHE A 424 6.91 1.15 -12.62
CA PHE A 424 7.60 0.20 -13.50
C PHE A 424 8.82 -0.36 -12.77
N PRO A 425 8.92 -1.68 -12.55
CA PRO A 425 9.97 -2.27 -11.72
C PRO A 425 11.38 -2.05 -12.28
N PHE A 426 12.35 -1.79 -11.39
CA PHE A 426 13.74 -1.55 -11.78
C PHE A 426 14.38 -2.76 -12.47
N ASP A 427 14.19 -3.95 -11.94
CA ASP A 427 14.70 -5.20 -12.48
C ASP A 427 14.16 -5.52 -13.88
N LEU A 428 12.93 -5.09 -14.18
CA LEU A 428 12.38 -5.17 -15.53
C LEU A 428 13.01 -4.11 -16.45
N THR A 429 13.26 -2.91 -15.93
CA THR A 429 14.00 -1.87 -16.66
C THR A 429 15.39 -2.39 -17.06
N GLU A 430 16.10 -2.98 -16.09
CA GLU A 430 17.43 -3.55 -16.31
C GLU A 430 17.42 -4.70 -17.34
N LEU A 431 16.46 -5.63 -17.22
CA LEU A 431 16.33 -6.74 -18.16
C LEU A 431 16.13 -6.25 -19.60
N ILE A 432 15.17 -5.34 -19.82
CA ILE A 432 14.87 -4.81 -21.14
C ILE A 432 16.05 -4.02 -21.72
N CYS A 433 16.72 -3.22 -20.87
CA CYS A 433 17.94 -2.52 -21.26
C CYS A 433 19.01 -3.50 -21.73
N ARG A 434 19.27 -4.56 -20.97
CA ARG A 434 20.27 -5.59 -21.30
C ARG A 434 19.93 -6.33 -22.59
N GLU A 435 18.68 -6.71 -22.81
CA GLU A 435 18.22 -7.35 -24.07
C GLU A 435 18.45 -6.47 -25.30
N LYS A 436 18.48 -5.14 -25.12
CA LYS A 436 18.73 -4.16 -26.18
C LYS A 436 20.16 -3.62 -26.23
N GLY A 437 21.08 -4.20 -25.45
CA GLY A 437 22.49 -3.81 -25.40
C GLY A 437 22.76 -2.52 -24.61
N PHE A 438 21.83 -2.12 -23.72
CA PHE A 438 22.00 -1.02 -22.79
C PHE A 438 22.38 -1.53 -21.40
N THR A 439 23.11 -0.69 -20.65
CA THR A 439 23.27 -0.82 -19.19
C THR A 439 22.37 0.16 -18.46
N VAL A 440 22.19 -0.01 -17.15
CA VAL A 440 21.46 0.92 -16.30
C VAL A 440 22.40 1.41 -15.19
N ASP A 441 22.39 2.71 -14.90
CA ASP A 441 23.11 3.31 -13.77
C ASP A 441 22.37 2.94 -12.46
N GLU A 442 22.66 1.75 -11.95
CA GLU A 442 22.12 1.21 -10.71
C GLU A 442 22.49 2.10 -9.50
N LYS A 443 23.71 2.61 -9.46
CA LYS A 443 24.17 3.50 -8.38
C LYS A 443 23.36 4.79 -8.33
N GLY A 444 23.11 5.42 -9.47
CA GLY A 444 22.26 6.61 -9.53
C GLY A 444 20.81 6.32 -9.16
N PHE A 445 20.29 5.14 -9.51
CA PHE A 445 18.97 4.69 -9.05
C PHE A 445 18.93 4.52 -7.52
N ASP A 446 19.92 3.85 -6.94
CA ASP A 446 20.00 3.62 -5.50
C ASP A 446 20.14 4.92 -4.71
N GLU A 447 20.87 5.91 -5.24
CA GLU A 447 20.97 7.24 -4.64
C GLU A 447 19.60 7.95 -4.58
N GLU A 448 18.79 7.87 -5.63
CA GLU A 448 17.43 8.43 -5.64
C GLU A 448 16.49 7.65 -4.71
N MET A 449 16.60 6.31 -4.68
CA MET A 449 15.89 5.46 -3.73
C MET A 449 16.26 5.79 -2.27
N ALA A 450 17.53 6.00 -2.00
CA ALA A 450 18.02 6.40 -0.67
C ALA A 450 17.45 7.76 -0.26
N LYS A 451 17.39 8.74 -1.18
CA LYS A 451 16.77 10.06 -0.95
C LYS A 451 15.27 9.93 -0.66
N GLN A 452 14.55 9.06 -1.37
CA GLN A 452 13.14 8.79 -1.12
C GLN A 452 12.94 8.11 0.25
N LYS A 453 13.73 7.04 0.54
CA LYS A 453 13.69 6.34 1.83
C LYS A 453 14.08 7.25 3.00
N ALA A 454 15.08 8.12 2.83
CA ALA A 454 15.46 9.10 3.85
C ALA A 454 14.34 10.11 4.11
N ARG A 455 13.64 10.57 3.06
CA ARG A 455 12.44 11.42 3.21
C ARG A 455 11.33 10.71 3.95
N ALA A 456 11.08 9.43 3.66
CA ALA A 456 10.08 8.61 4.33
C ALA A 456 10.47 8.27 5.78
N ARG A 457 11.74 7.89 6.06
CA ARG A 457 12.25 7.60 7.40
C ARG A 457 12.27 8.86 8.29
N ASN A 458 12.71 9.99 7.77
CA ASN A 458 12.69 11.26 8.51
C ASN A 458 11.27 11.75 8.84
N ALA A 459 10.26 11.25 8.12
CA ALA A 459 8.84 11.47 8.42
C ALA A 459 8.32 10.55 9.54
N ALA A 460 8.90 9.36 9.73
CA ALA A 460 8.37 8.28 10.58
C ALA A 460 9.24 7.93 11.80
N ALA A 461 10.47 8.48 11.95
CA ALA A 461 11.34 8.14 13.07
C ALA A 461 10.76 8.67 14.40
N VAL A 462 10.34 7.73 15.25
CA VAL A 462 9.96 7.95 16.66
C VAL A 462 10.94 7.15 17.51
N GLU A 463 11.65 7.85 18.41
CA GLU A 463 12.52 7.22 19.41
C GLU A 463 11.77 7.17 20.73
N ASN A 464 11.41 5.97 21.18
CA ASN A 464 10.76 5.75 22.46
C ASN A 464 11.82 5.45 23.53
N GLY A 465 11.76 6.18 24.64
CA GLY A 465 12.50 5.84 25.85
C GLY A 465 11.88 4.68 26.62
N ASP A 466 12.58 4.23 27.66
CA ASP A 466 12.05 3.19 28.54
C ASP A 466 10.95 3.75 29.47
N TRP A 467 10.06 2.87 29.93
CA TRP A 467 9.03 3.22 30.89
C TRP A 467 9.62 3.42 32.29
N GLU A 468 9.36 4.59 32.87
CA GLU A 468 9.66 4.90 34.26
C GLU A 468 8.41 4.72 35.11
N VAL A 469 8.46 3.82 36.12
CA VAL A 469 7.34 3.52 37.01
C VAL A 469 7.27 4.56 38.08
N VAL A 470 6.10 5.20 38.23
CA VAL A 470 5.79 6.18 39.26
C VAL A 470 5.02 5.49 40.41
N ARG A 471 4.11 4.60 40.06
CA ARG A 471 3.26 3.86 41.00
C ARG A 471 2.93 2.48 40.39
N GLU A 472 2.95 1.45 41.20
CA GLU A 472 2.47 0.13 40.80
C GLU A 472 0.94 0.14 40.70
N GLY A 473 0.39 -0.56 39.72
CA GLY A 473 -1.06 -0.66 39.51
C GLY A 473 -1.41 -1.07 38.07
N GLU A 474 -2.68 -1.37 37.88
CA GLU A 474 -3.23 -1.70 36.56
C GLU A 474 -4.13 -0.53 36.09
N GLN A 475 -4.22 -0.34 34.79
CA GLN A 475 -5.10 0.66 34.19
C GLN A 475 -6.52 0.14 34.03
N ALA A 476 -7.51 0.92 34.43
CA ALA A 476 -8.92 0.69 34.13
C ALA A 476 -9.47 1.80 33.21
N PHE A 477 -10.10 1.41 32.11
CA PHE A 477 -10.82 2.31 31.23
C PHE A 477 -12.25 2.54 31.76
N VAL A 478 -12.60 3.77 32.06
CA VAL A 478 -13.92 4.17 32.58
C VAL A 478 -14.70 5.09 31.63
N GLY A 479 -14.17 5.31 30.42
CA GLY A 479 -14.67 6.30 29.47
C GLY A 479 -15.98 5.95 28.76
N TYR A 480 -16.54 4.76 28.95
CA TYR A 480 -17.92 4.47 28.51
C TYR A 480 -18.98 5.16 29.40
N ASP A 481 -18.65 5.37 30.67
CA ASP A 481 -19.60 5.89 31.68
C ASP A 481 -19.24 7.30 32.13
N TYR A 482 -17.95 7.70 32.06
CA TYR A 482 -17.45 8.96 32.59
C TYR A 482 -16.66 9.72 31.52
N THR A 483 -16.81 11.04 31.50
CA THR A 483 -16.00 12.00 30.75
C THR A 483 -14.95 12.69 31.61
N GLU A 484 -15.06 12.56 32.92
CA GLU A 484 -14.12 13.04 33.93
C GLU A 484 -13.96 12.02 35.04
N HIS A 485 -12.75 11.84 35.56
CA HIS A 485 -12.46 10.89 36.62
C HIS A 485 -11.17 11.26 37.35
N THR A 486 -11.14 11.06 38.67
CA THR A 486 -9.91 11.18 39.47
C THR A 486 -8.91 10.10 39.08
N THR A 487 -7.64 10.45 38.89
CA THR A 487 -6.61 9.55 38.40
C THR A 487 -5.23 9.85 38.98
N HIS A 488 -4.34 8.84 38.93
CA HIS A 488 -2.92 8.95 39.20
C HIS A 488 -2.09 8.42 38.07
N ILE A 489 -0.87 8.92 37.91
CA ILE A 489 0.09 8.43 36.92
C ILE A 489 0.75 7.15 37.43
N LEU A 490 0.62 6.04 36.70
CA LEU A 490 1.30 4.77 36.98
C LEU A 490 2.73 4.80 36.47
N ARG A 491 2.92 5.22 35.23
CA ARG A 491 4.23 5.26 34.56
C ARG A 491 4.26 6.27 33.42
N TYR A 492 5.44 6.66 33.03
CA TYR A 492 5.65 7.55 31.89
C TYR A 492 6.89 7.14 31.09
N ARG A 493 6.98 7.60 29.84
CA ARG A 493 8.20 7.52 29.04
C ARG A 493 8.37 8.78 28.19
N LYS A 494 9.63 9.08 27.85
CA LYS A 494 9.98 10.17 26.94
C LYS A 494 9.97 9.68 25.50
N VAL A 495 9.36 10.44 24.61
CA VAL A 495 9.29 10.15 23.18
C VAL A 495 9.88 11.30 22.39
N THR A 496 10.78 11.00 21.46
CA THR A 496 11.37 12.00 20.56
C THR A 496 10.95 11.71 19.14
N GLN A 497 10.22 12.66 18.54
CA GLN A 497 9.81 12.58 17.14
C GLN A 497 10.38 13.77 16.37
N LYS A 498 11.27 13.51 15.42
CA LYS A 498 12.02 14.54 14.66
C LYS A 498 12.87 15.43 15.60
N LYS A 499 12.42 16.61 16.00
CA LYS A 499 13.08 17.52 16.94
C LYS A 499 12.18 17.86 18.14
N ASN A 500 11.00 17.26 18.19
CA ASN A 500 10.04 17.52 19.25
C ASN A 500 10.11 16.40 20.29
N THR A 501 10.08 16.79 21.55
CA THR A 501 9.98 15.87 22.69
C THR A 501 8.55 15.90 23.21
N PHE A 502 7.98 14.72 23.44
CA PHE A 502 6.70 14.47 24.09
C PHE A 502 6.90 13.50 25.23
N TYR A 503 5.91 13.37 26.07
CA TYR A 503 5.85 12.33 27.08
C TYR A 503 4.58 11.54 26.93
N GLU A 504 4.66 10.26 27.19
CA GLU A 504 3.57 9.32 27.20
C GLU A 504 3.30 8.92 28.66
N LEU A 505 2.05 8.97 29.06
CA LEU A 505 1.59 8.66 30.42
C LEU A 505 0.63 7.49 30.40
N VAL A 506 0.74 6.59 31.37
CA VAL A 506 -0.28 5.59 31.71
C VAL A 506 -0.92 5.97 33.03
N LEU A 507 -2.24 6.03 33.06
CA LEU A 507 -3.05 6.39 34.23
C LEU A 507 -3.68 5.14 34.86
N ASP A 508 -3.98 5.14 36.18
CA ASP A 508 -4.70 4.05 36.87
C ASP A 508 -6.16 3.96 36.40
N PHE A 509 -6.87 5.09 36.41
CA PHE A 509 -8.21 5.22 35.84
C PHE A 509 -8.19 6.24 34.71
N THR A 510 -8.74 5.86 33.55
CA THR A 510 -8.77 6.78 32.40
C THR A 510 -10.16 6.87 31.80
N PRO A 511 -10.72 8.09 31.67
CA PRO A 511 -11.89 8.33 30.86
C PRO A 511 -11.54 8.51 29.35
N PHE A 512 -10.24 8.64 29.01
CA PHE A 512 -9.79 8.88 27.64
C PHE A 512 -9.82 7.60 26.79
N TYR A 513 -10.55 7.62 25.71
CA TYR A 513 -10.55 6.56 24.71
C TYR A 513 -9.23 6.56 23.94
N GLY A 514 -8.53 5.43 23.92
CA GLY A 514 -7.33 5.23 23.10
C GLY A 514 -7.71 4.87 21.65
N GLU A 515 -6.99 5.42 20.69
CA GLU A 515 -7.22 5.17 19.25
C GLU A 515 -7.34 3.68 18.96
N MET A 516 -8.50 3.25 18.47
CA MET A 516 -8.81 1.86 18.12
C MET A 516 -10.00 1.78 17.16
N GLY A 517 -10.06 0.74 16.31
CA GLY A 517 -11.21 0.47 15.44
C GLY A 517 -11.52 1.59 14.45
N GLY A 518 -10.53 2.41 14.10
CA GLY A 518 -10.69 3.57 13.20
C GLY A 518 -11.16 4.85 13.88
N GLN A 519 -11.56 4.83 15.17
CA GLN A 519 -11.84 6.03 15.93
C GLN A 519 -10.54 6.61 16.52
N VAL A 520 -10.31 7.90 16.33
CA VAL A 520 -9.19 8.63 16.92
C VAL A 520 -9.25 8.66 18.46
N GLY A 521 -8.11 8.82 19.10
CA GLY A 521 -8.02 8.97 20.55
C GLY A 521 -8.59 10.30 21.06
N ASP A 522 -9.02 10.29 22.30
CA ASP A 522 -9.52 11.48 22.94
C ASP A 522 -8.42 12.48 23.29
N GLN A 523 -8.80 13.72 23.32
CA GLN A 523 -8.04 14.85 23.80
C GLN A 523 -8.68 15.43 25.06
N GLY A 524 -7.94 16.24 25.80
CA GLY A 524 -8.48 16.92 27.00
C GLY A 524 -7.38 17.40 27.90
N VAL A 525 -7.61 17.33 29.24
CA VAL A 525 -6.68 17.85 30.23
C VAL A 525 -6.60 16.96 31.47
N LEU A 526 -5.45 16.98 32.13
CA LEU A 526 -5.27 16.52 33.52
C LEU A 526 -5.12 17.76 34.37
N VAL A 527 -5.99 17.94 35.36
CA VAL A 527 -6.08 19.15 36.20
C VAL A 527 -5.91 18.79 37.66
N ASN A 528 -5.14 19.59 38.38
CA ASN A 528 -5.13 19.65 39.85
C ASN A 528 -5.07 21.11 40.31
N ASP A 529 -4.94 21.35 41.62
CA ASP A 529 -4.93 22.71 42.20
C ASP A 529 -3.77 23.56 41.70
N ASP A 530 -2.64 22.93 41.23
CA ASP A 530 -1.40 23.61 40.93
C ASP A 530 -1.14 23.81 39.43
N GLU A 531 -1.74 22.93 38.57
CA GLU A 531 -1.44 22.94 37.14
C GLU A 531 -2.50 22.23 36.32
N THR A 532 -2.47 22.55 34.99
CA THR A 532 -3.27 21.89 33.98
C THR A 532 -2.33 21.35 32.91
N ILE A 533 -2.40 20.05 32.60
CA ILE A 533 -1.60 19.37 31.61
C ILE A 533 -2.51 19.01 30.43
N GLU A 534 -2.20 19.49 29.24
CA GLU A 534 -2.94 19.19 28.01
C GLU A 534 -2.62 17.76 27.53
N VAL A 535 -3.64 16.94 27.38
CA VAL A 535 -3.57 15.65 26.69
C VAL A 535 -3.87 15.87 25.22
N LEU A 536 -2.81 15.80 24.41
CA LEU A 536 -2.85 16.10 22.97
C LEU A 536 -3.52 15.02 22.15
N ASP A 537 -3.38 13.77 22.58
CA ASP A 537 -3.90 12.58 21.91
C ASP A 537 -3.85 11.39 22.89
N THR A 538 -4.64 10.37 22.62
CA THR A 538 -4.62 9.11 23.39
C THR A 538 -4.49 7.94 22.40
N LYS A 539 -3.37 7.23 22.48
CA LYS A 539 -3.09 6.04 21.68
C LYS A 539 -3.41 4.77 22.44
N ARG A 540 -3.49 3.65 21.75
CA ARG A 540 -3.62 2.35 22.38
C ARG A 540 -2.37 1.51 22.10
N GLU A 541 -1.76 0.99 23.14
CA GLU A 541 -0.60 0.09 23.07
C GLU A 541 -0.80 -1.03 24.11
N ASN A 542 -0.70 -2.29 23.70
CA ASN A 542 -0.85 -3.48 24.57
C ASN A 542 -2.10 -3.39 25.48
N ASN A 543 -3.26 -3.11 24.88
CA ASN A 543 -4.55 -2.92 25.58
C ASN A 543 -4.61 -1.77 26.60
N GLN A 544 -3.64 -0.88 26.62
CA GLN A 544 -3.61 0.29 27.51
C GLN A 544 -3.79 1.58 26.72
N SER A 545 -4.48 2.54 27.31
CA SER A 545 -4.59 3.91 26.80
C SER A 545 -3.33 4.69 27.19
N ILE A 546 -2.62 5.21 26.20
CA ILE A 546 -1.38 5.98 26.36
C ILE A 546 -1.68 7.45 26.07
N HIS A 547 -1.51 8.31 27.05
CA HIS A 547 -1.83 9.74 26.97
C HIS A 547 -0.59 10.53 26.57
N ILE A 548 -0.67 11.27 25.48
CA ILE A 548 0.44 12.05 24.93
C ILE A 548 0.36 13.48 25.44
N VAL A 549 1.43 13.93 26.13
CA VAL A 549 1.53 15.28 26.69
C VAL A 549 2.82 15.98 26.27
N LYS A 550 2.85 17.32 26.23
CA LYS A 550 4.06 18.09 25.88
C LYS A 550 5.11 18.12 26.97
N ALA A 551 4.67 18.09 28.23
CA ALA A 551 5.54 18.19 29.40
C ALA A 551 5.00 17.32 30.52
N LEU A 552 5.90 16.81 31.37
CA LEU A 552 5.51 16.09 32.57
C LEU A 552 4.96 17.08 33.62
N PRO A 553 4.02 16.63 34.48
CA PRO A 553 3.59 17.39 35.66
C PRO A 553 4.78 17.69 36.59
N LYS A 554 4.68 18.75 37.35
CA LYS A 554 5.68 19.13 38.38
C LYS A 554 5.78 18.07 39.48
N ASN A 555 4.63 17.45 39.81
CA ASN A 555 4.55 16.37 40.78
C ASN A 555 3.85 15.14 40.16
N LEU A 556 4.65 14.16 39.78
CA LEU A 556 4.16 12.90 39.18
C LEU A 556 3.33 12.03 40.14
N GLN A 557 3.48 12.24 41.46
CA GLN A 557 2.73 11.49 42.50
C GLN A 557 1.37 12.13 42.83
N ALA A 558 1.09 13.30 42.27
CA ALA A 558 -0.16 14.03 42.57
C ALA A 558 -1.38 13.29 41.99
N GLU A 559 -2.51 13.54 42.61
CA GLU A 559 -3.83 13.19 42.08
C GLU A 559 -4.25 14.24 41.06
N PHE A 560 -4.86 13.80 39.95
CA PHE A 560 -5.38 14.65 38.91
C PHE A 560 -6.85 14.33 38.64
N MET A 561 -7.61 15.33 38.23
CA MET A 561 -8.88 15.14 37.54
C MET A 561 -8.58 15.03 36.05
N ALA A 562 -8.82 13.87 35.46
CA ALA A 562 -8.74 13.62 34.04
C ALA A 562 -10.05 14.06 33.40
N CYS A 563 -10.02 15.08 32.54
CA CYS A 563 -11.21 15.64 31.88
C CYS A 563 -11.05 15.55 30.35
N VAL A 564 -11.97 14.82 29.74
CA VAL A 564 -12.03 14.67 28.28
C VAL A 564 -12.64 15.92 27.62
N ASP A 565 -12.15 16.32 26.45
CA ASP A 565 -12.81 17.31 25.60
C ASP A 565 -14.17 16.76 25.13
N THR A 566 -15.23 17.10 25.84
CA THR A 566 -16.57 16.53 25.58
C THR A 566 -17.17 16.97 24.25
N GLU A 567 -16.80 18.13 23.73
CA GLU A 567 -17.27 18.59 22.42
C GLU A 567 -16.71 17.70 21.33
N LYS A 568 -15.40 17.47 21.33
CA LYS A 568 -14.74 16.57 20.36
C LYS A 568 -15.17 15.11 20.53
N ARG A 569 -15.30 14.64 21.78
CA ARG A 569 -15.78 13.29 22.08
C ARG A 569 -17.19 13.05 21.51
N ASN A 570 -18.11 13.99 21.73
CA ASN A 570 -19.48 13.86 21.26
C ASN A 570 -19.57 13.91 19.73
N ALA A 571 -18.76 14.74 19.09
CA ALA A 571 -18.68 14.78 17.62
C ALA A 571 -18.12 13.47 17.06
N SER A 572 -17.04 12.93 17.64
CA SER A 572 -16.51 11.60 17.25
C SER A 572 -17.53 10.48 17.48
N ALA A 573 -18.24 10.50 18.60
CA ALA A 573 -19.29 9.54 18.92
C ALA A 573 -20.45 9.59 17.93
N ALA A 574 -20.86 10.79 17.49
CA ALA A 574 -21.86 10.99 16.44
C ALA A 574 -21.39 10.42 15.09
N ASN A 575 -20.16 10.74 14.68
CA ASN A 575 -19.55 10.21 13.47
C ASN A 575 -19.40 8.68 13.52
N HIS A 576 -19.02 8.11 14.66
CA HIS A 576 -18.88 6.65 14.82
C HIS A 576 -20.25 5.96 14.73
N THR A 577 -21.25 6.49 15.41
CA THR A 577 -22.61 5.95 15.31
C THR A 577 -23.15 6.05 13.90
N ALA A 578 -22.91 7.17 13.20
CA ALA A 578 -23.28 7.32 11.79
C ALA A 578 -22.56 6.31 10.87
N THR A 579 -21.34 5.89 11.23
CA THR A 579 -20.60 4.86 10.48
C THR A 579 -21.32 3.50 10.55
N HIS A 580 -21.85 3.11 11.69
CA HIS A 580 -22.66 1.90 11.84
C HIS A 580 -23.96 1.97 11.04
N LEU A 581 -24.65 3.13 11.08
CA LEU A 581 -25.85 3.33 10.28
C LEU A 581 -25.55 3.30 8.78
N LEU A 582 -24.37 3.83 8.37
CA LEU A 582 -23.92 3.81 6.99
C LEU A 582 -23.61 2.39 6.51
N ASP A 583 -22.93 1.55 7.30
CA ASP A 583 -22.68 0.15 6.96
C ASP A 583 -23.99 -0.60 6.73
N TYR A 584 -24.93 -0.44 7.64
CA TYR A 584 -26.25 -1.03 7.49
C TYR A 584 -26.96 -0.55 6.22
N ALA A 585 -26.99 0.78 5.97
CA ALA A 585 -27.66 1.35 4.82
C ALA A 585 -27.03 0.91 3.48
N LEU A 586 -25.70 0.80 3.44
CA LEU A 586 -24.99 0.31 2.25
C LEU A 586 -25.35 -1.15 1.95
N LYS A 587 -25.43 -2.01 2.96
CA LYS A 587 -25.88 -3.40 2.79
C LYS A 587 -27.32 -3.48 2.27
N GLN A 588 -28.21 -2.63 2.77
CA GLN A 588 -29.61 -2.60 2.32
C GLN A 588 -29.75 -2.14 0.85
N VAL A 589 -28.93 -1.19 0.41
CA VAL A 589 -29.03 -0.59 -0.93
C VAL A 589 -28.22 -1.35 -1.96
N LEU A 590 -26.99 -1.77 -1.60
CA LEU A 590 -26.04 -2.38 -2.54
C LEU A 590 -25.97 -3.90 -2.44
N GLY A 591 -26.44 -4.48 -1.32
CA GLY A 591 -26.47 -5.92 -1.08
C GLY A 591 -25.47 -6.44 -0.06
N ASP A 592 -25.63 -7.71 0.32
CA ASP A 592 -24.89 -8.38 1.42
C ASP A 592 -23.39 -8.55 1.18
N HIS A 593 -22.89 -8.32 -0.05
CA HIS A 593 -21.46 -8.35 -0.37
C HIS A 593 -20.70 -7.15 0.17
N VAL A 594 -21.41 -6.13 0.68
CA VAL A 594 -20.80 -4.97 1.31
C VAL A 594 -20.24 -5.37 2.67
N GLU A 595 -18.93 -5.26 2.81
CA GLU A 595 -18.21 -5.49 4.06
C GLU A 595 -17.27 -4.32 4.34
N GLN A 596 -17.18 -3.91 5.59
CA GLN A 596 -16.20 -2.90 6.01
C GLN A 596 -14.77 -3.40 5.76
N LYS A 597 -13.97 -2.59 5.07
CA LYS A 597 -12.54 -2.85 4.82
C LYS A 597 -11.64 -1.85 5.55
N GLY A 598 -12.20 -0.78 6.06
CA GLY A 598 -11.53 0.20 6.90
C GLY A 598 -12.48 1.31 7.30
N SER A 599 -12.16 1.98 8.38
CA SER A 599 -12.88 3.18 8.83
C SER A 599 -11.89 4.19 9.42
N TYR A 600 -12.30 5.44 9.42
CA TYR A 600 -11.62 6.52 10.13
C TYR A 600 -12.68 7.48 10.62
N VAL A 601 -12.66 7.76 11.92
CA VAL A 601 -13.66 8.58 12.60
C VAL A 601 -12.94 9.59 13.49
N ASP A 602 -13.13 10.86 13.21
CA ASP A 602 -12.66 11.98 14.04
C ASP A 602 -13.81 12.97 14.35
N PRO A 603 -13.58 14.06 15.11
CA PRO A 603 -14.62 15.02 15.43
C PRO A 603 -15.22 15.75 14.24
N THR A 604 -14.55 15.77 13.10
CA THR A 604 -14.92 16.58 11.92
C THR A 604 -15.51 15.77 10.78
N THR A 605 -15.10 14.50 10.64
CA THR A 605 -15.47 13.68 9.48
C THR A 605 -15.48 12.20 9.82
N LEU A 606 -16.19 11.44 9.04
CA LEU A 606 -16.08 9.98 9.00
C LEU A 606 -15.70 9.53 7.60
N ARG A 607 -14.92 8.46 7.54
CA ARG A 607 -14.51 7.79 6.32
C ARG A 607 -14.80 6.30 6.45
N PHE A 608 -15.45 5.73 5.45
CA PHE A 608 -15.83 4.33 5.41
C PHE A 608 -15.36 3.67 4.11
N ASP A 609 -14.49 2.69 4.23
CA ASP A 609 -13.98 1.90 3.11
C ASP A 609 -14.69 0.54 3.10
N PHE A 610 -15.28 0.16 1.97
CA PHE A 610 -16.11 -1.03 1.86
C PHE A 610 -15.91 -1.76 0.53
N SER A 611 -16.21 -3.07 0.53
CA SER A 611 -16.17 -3.88 -0.68
C SER A 611 -17.34 -3.54 -1.60
N HIS A 612 -17.04 -3.05 -2.82
CA HIS A 612 -18.02 -2.89 -3.89
C HIS A 612 -17.31 -2.76 -5.24
N PHE A 613 -17.90 -3.33 -6.29
CA PHE A 613 -17.21 -3.65 -7.54
C PHE A 613 -17.24 -2.52 -8.56
N GLN A 614 -18.15 -1.57 -8.40
CA GLN A 614 -18.35 -0.48 -9.35
C GLN A 614 -18.49 0.84 -8.61
N LYS A 615 -18.47 1.93 -9.35
CA LYS A 615 -18.82 3.25 -8.81
C LYS A 615 -20.26 3.21 -8.31
N VAL A 616 -20.49 3.65 -7.07
CA VAL A 616 -21.84 3.82 -6.55
C VAL A 616 -22.51 4.99 -7.29
N SER A 617 -23.69 4.77 -7.81
CA SER A 617 -24.42 5.81 -8.53
C SER A 617 -24.93 6.90 -7.61
N ASP A 618 -25.16 8.10 -8.16
CA ASP A 618 -25.69 9.24 -7.40
C ASP A 618 -27.08 8.93 -6.80
N GLU A 619 -27.84 8.06 -7.45
CA GLU A 619 -29.16 7.61 -6.97
C GLU A 619 -29.00 6.67 -5.77
N GLU A 620 -28.11 5.68 -5.86
CA GLU A 620 -27.81 4.77 -4.75
C GLU A 620 -27.24 5.51 -3.54
N LEU A 621 -26.30 6.47 -3.76
CA LEU A 621 -25.77 7.33 -2.70
C LEU A 621 -26.88 8.15 -2.01
N ARG A 622 -27.84 8.65 -2.79
CA ARG A 622 -28.99 9.36 -2.24
C ARG A 622 -29.89 8.46 -1.42
N GLN A 623 -30.14 7.23 -1.85
CA GLN A 623 -30.92 6.24 -1.09
C GLN A 623 -30.24 5.87 0.21
N VAL A 624 -28.91 5.64 0.21
CA VAL A 624 -28.11 5.39 1.40
C VAL A 624 -28.21 6.57 2.37
N GLU A 625 -27.97 7.80 1.91
CA GLU A 625 -28.06 9.02 2.71
C GLU A 625 -29.46 9.21 3.31
N GLN A 626 -30.50 8.96 2.54
CA GLN A 626 -31.88 9.05 3.01
C GLN A 626 -32.19 8.02 4.11
N LEU A 627 -31.71 6.78 3.96
CA LEU A 627 -31.93 5.72 4.94
C LEU A 627 -31.19 6.01 6.24
N VAL A 628 -29.93 6.48 6.18
CA VAL A 628 -29.18 6.91 7.37
C VAL A 628 -29.91 8.04 8.09
N ASN A 629 -30.34 9.10 7.36
CA ASN A 629 -31.06 10.20 7.96
C ASN A 629 -32.47 9.82 8.47
N GLN A 630 -33.07 8.77 7.90
CA GLN A 630 -34.31 8.21 8.47
C GLN A 630 -34.05 7.59 9.83
N MET A 631 -33.04 6.74 9.99
CA MET A 631 -32.67 6.12 11.26
C MET A 631 -32.25 7.15 12.31
N ILE A 632 -31.63 8.26 11.88
CA ILE A 632 -31.36 9.41 12.76
C ILE A 632 -32.64 10.01 13.32
N ARG A 633 -33.66 10.24 12.47
CA ARG A 633 -34.96 10.81 12.90
C ARG A 633 -35.79 9.87 13.75
N GLU A 634 -35.57 8.56 13.64
CA GLU A 634 -36.24 7.56 14.48
C GLU A 634 -35.73 7.54 15.92
N ASP A 635 -34.57 8.20 16.17
CA ASP A 635 -33.94 8.41 17.47
C ASP A 635 -33.81 7.12 18.29
N PHE A 636 -33.24 6.08 17.66
CA PHE A 636 -32.99 4.83 18.35
C PHE A 636 -32.01 5.03 19.51
N PRO A 637 -32.34 4.57 20.72
CA PRO A 637 -31.42 4.62 21.85
C PRO A 637 -30.25 3.65 21.64
N LEU A 638 -29.12 3.94 22.29
CA LEU A 638 -28.01 3.01 22.41
C LEU A 638 -28.45 1.78 23.21
N ASP A 639 -28.46 0.61 22.60
CA ASP A 639 -28.63 -0.69 23.26
C ASP A 639 -27.26 -1.39 23.27
N GLU A 640 -26.68 -1.49 24.47
CA GLU A 640 -25.30 -1.90 24.67
C GLU A 640 -25.21 -3.12 25.57
N HIS A 641 -24.52 -4.18 25.11
CA HIS A 641 -24.24 -5.38 25.91
C HIS A 641 -22.74 -5.53 26.06
N ARG A 642 -22.22 -5.29 27.26
CA ARG A 642 -20.80 -5.41 27.61
C ARG A 642 -20.49 -6.85 28.07
N ASP A 643 -19.25 -7.30 27.84
CA ASP A 643 -18.74 -8.61 28.29
C ASP A 643 -19.60 -9.83 27.86
N THR A 644 -20.28 -9.72 26.72
CA THR A 644 -21.13 -10.77 26.18
C THR A 644 -20.28 -11.92 25.61
N PRO A 645 -20.57 -13.18 25.99
CA PRO A 645 -19.92 -14.33 25.34
C PRO A 645 -20.10 -14.31 23.82
N LEU A 646 -19.04 -14.64 23.09
CA LEU A 646 -18.99 -14.51 21.62
C LEU A 646 -20.16 -15.20 20.91
N GLU A 647 -20.53 -16.41 21.34
CA GLU A 647 -21.63 -17.17 20.76
C GLU A 647 -23.01 -16.55 21.05
N GLU A 648 -23.20 -15.99 22.23
CA GLU A 648 -24.41 -15.25 22.58
C GLU A 648 -24.53 -13.96 21.77
N ALA A 649 -23.41 -13.24 21.60
CA ALA A 649 -23.33 -12.03 20.78
C ALA A 649 -23.67 -12.28 19.31
N LYS A 650 -23.21 -13.39 18.75
CA LYS A 650 -23.60 -13.84 17.39
C LYS A 650 -25.09 -14.18 17.31
N ALA A 651 -25.65 -14.81 18.35
CA ALA A 651 -27.08 -15.13 18.40
C ALA A 651 -27.97 -13.88 18.46
N LEU A 652 -27.46 -12.74 18.95
CA LEU A 652 -28.11 -11.44 18.87
C LEU A 652 -28.14 -10.85 17.45
N GLY A 653 -27.51 -11.50 16.47
CA GLY A 653 -27.42 -11.02 15.09
C GLY A 653 -26.35 -9.92 14.88
N ALA A 654 -25.42 -9.80 15.80
CA ALA A 654 -24.37 -8.79 15.69
C ALA A 654 -23.34 -9.16 14.60
N VAL A 655 -23.04 -8.20 13.73
CA VAL A 655 -22.06 -8.35 12.66
C VAL A 655 -20.65 -8.16 13.24
N ALA A 656 -19.77 -9.12 12.96
CA ALA A 656 -18.36 -9.05 13.28
C ALA A 656 -17.60 -8.42 12.12
N ILE A 657 -16.65 -7.53 12.39
CA ILE A 657 -15.71 -7.06 11.36
C ILE A 657 -14.83 -8.24 10.95
N PHE A 658 -14.82 -8.54 9.66
CA PHE A 658 -14.06 -9.66 9.13
C PHE A 658 -12.53 -9.47 9.32
N GLY A 659 -11.85 -10.54 9.80
CA GLY A 659 -10.40 -10.52 10.04
C GLY A 659 -9.97 -9.96 11.40
N GLU A 660 -10.89 -9.58 12.29
CA GLU A 660 -10.57 -9.26 13.68
C GLU A 660 -10.70 -10.50 14.58
N LYS A 661 -9.71 -10.68 15.47
CA LYS A 661 -9.79 -11.69 16.52
C LYS A 661 -10.51 -11.10 17.73
N TYR A 662 -11.67 -11.63 17.99
CA TYR A 662 -12.42 -11.29 19.21
C TYR A 662 -12.03 -12.25 20.34
N GLY A 663 -11.93 -11.74 21.56
CA GLY A 663 -11.78 -12.57 22.76
C GLY A 663 -13.02 -13.41 23.03
N ASP A 664 -12.99 -14.17 24.12
CA ASP A 664 -14.14 -15.00 24.55
C ASP A 664 -15.39 -14.15 24.89
N LYS A 665 -15.20 -12.85 25.14
CA LYS A 665 -16.23 -11.87 25.42
C LYS A 665 -16.07 -10.65 24.55
N VAL A 666 -17.19 -10.11 24.06
CA VAL A 666 -17.26 -8.94 23.18
C VAL A 666 -18.27 -7.93 23.67
N ARG A 667 -18.12 -6.67 23.22
CA ARG A 667 -19.14 -5.64 23.38
C ARG A 667 -20.00 -5.56 22.14
N VAL A 668 -21.31 -5.66 22.29
CA VAL A 668 -22.31 -5.51 21.23
C VAL A 668 -22.94 -4.13 21.34
N VAL A 669 -23.02 -3.41 20.23
CA VAL A 669 -23.66 -2.09 20.11
C VAL A 669 -24.77 -2.21 19.08
N ARG A 670 -25.99 -1.79 19.49
CA ARG A 670 -27.16 -1.82 18.63
C ARG A 670 -27.84 -0.46 18.57
N PHE A 671 -28.26 -0.06 17.38
CA PHE A 671 -29.13 1.08 17.11
C PHE A 671 -30.26 0.63 16.14
N GLY A 672 -31.39 0.26 16.70
CA GLY A 672 -32.47 -0.28 15.91
C GLY A 672 -32.06 -1.53 15.12
N PRO A 673 -32.05 -1.47 13.78
CA PRO A 673 -31.67 -2.62 12.95
C PRO A 673 -30.15 -2.82 12.82
N SER A 674 -29.32 -1.80 13.06
CA SER A 674 -27.86 -1.92 13.05
C SER A 674 -27.36 -2.55 14.34
N CYS A 675 -26.59 -3.64 14.25
CA CYS A 675 -26.09 -4.38 15.40
C CYS A 675 -24.69 -4.93 15.08
N GLU A 676 -23.67 -4.49 15.83
CA GLU A 676 -22.26 -4.77 15.51
C GLU A 676 -21.42 -5.02 16.77
N PHE A 677 -20.31 -5.75 16.61
CA PHE A 677 -19.28 -5.82 17.64
C PHE A 677 -18.43 -4.54 17.58
N CYS A 678 -18.47 -3.73 18.63
CA CYS A 678 -17.76 -2.47 18.63
C CYS A 678 -17.26 -2.05 20.02
N GLY A 679 -15.94 -1.75 20.09
CA GLY A 679 -15.30 -1.18 21.28
C GLY A 679 -15.26 0.36 21.32
N GLY A 680 -15.81 1.04 20.31
CA GLY A 680 -15.77 2.50 20.20
C GLY A 680 -16.75 3.25 21.07
N ILE A 681 -16.61 4.58 21.10
CA ILE A 681 -17.56 5.46 21.80
C ILE A 681 -18.71 5.82 20.85
N HIS A 682 -19.92 5.76 21.35
CA HIS A 682 -21.13 6.01 20.59
C HIS A 682 -22.02 7.10 21.21
N ALA A 683 -22.84 7.72 20.37
CA ALA A 683 -23.89 8.61 20.82
C ALA A 683 -24.93 7.85 21.65
N THR A 684 -25.59 8.52 22.59
CA THR A 684 -26.61 7.92 23.46
C THR A 684 -27.91 7.57 22.71
N SER A 685 -28.12 8.20 21.55
CA SER A 685 -29.19 7.86 20.62
C SER A 685 -28.83 8.36 19.21
N THR A 686 -29.47 7.80 18.17
CA THR A 686 -29.21 8.21 16.80
C THR A 686 -29.60 9.66 16.50
N GLY A 687 -30.59 10.20 17.22
CA GLY A 687 -30.99 11.62 17.11
C GLY A 687 -29.88 12.60 17.48
N ARG A 688 -28.93 12.20 18.31
CA ARG A 688 -27.76 13.02 18.69
C ARG A 688 -26.74 13.20 17.55
N ILE A 689 -26.82 12.45 16.47
CA ILE A 689 -26.01 12.62 15.27
C ILE A 689 -26.37 13.95 14.56
N GLY A 690 -27.61 14.39 14.63
CA GLY A 690 -28.10 15.55 13.92
C GLY A 690 -28.43 15.24 12.46
N PHE A 691 -27.67 15.75 11.53
CA PHE A 691 -27.84 15.48 10.10
C PHE A 691 -26.60 14.79 9.52
N PHE A 692 -26.79 13.82 8.62
CA PHE A 692 -25.75 13.09 7.93
C PHE A 692 -25.70 13.48 6.44
N LYS A 693 -24.48 13.75 5.93
CA LYS A 693 -24.28 14.12 4.51
C LYS A 693 -23.05 13.41 3.92
N ILE A 694 -23.27 12.68 2.84
CA ILE A 694 -22.18 12.12 2.02
C ILE A 694 -21.54 13.27 1.22
N MET A 695 -20.22 13.44 1.34
CA MET A 695 -19.44 14.47 0.67
C MET A 695 -18.75 13.95 -0.59
N SER A 696 -18.24 12.74 -0.53
CA SER A 696 -17.54 12.11 -1.65
C SER A 696 -17.71 10.60 -1.68
N GLU A 697 -17.60 10.05 -2.88
CA GLU A 697 -17.48 8.62 -3.14
C GLU A 697 -16.35 8.42 -4.14
N SER A 698 -15.39 7.52 -3.83
CA SER A 698 -14.20 7.30 -4.65
C SER A 698 -13.70 5.86 -4.59
N SER A 699 -12.86 5.46 -5.55
CA SER A 699 -12.14 4.18 -5.50
C SER A 699 -10.84 4.35 -4.70
N VAL A 700 -10.58 3.43 -3.78
CA VAL A 700 -9.32 3.38 -3.00
C VAL A 700 -8.39 2.30 -3.55
N ALA A 701 -8.96 1.17 -3.88
CA ALA A 701 -8.29 0.01 -4.44
C ALA A 701 -9.26 -0.76 -5.33
N ALA A 702 -8.78 -1.77 -6.01
CA ALA A 702 -9.63 -2.67 -6.77
C ALA A 702 -10.71 -3.29 -5.87
N GLY A 703 -11.98 -3.17 -6.26
CA GLY A 703 -13.12 -3.69 -5.49
C GLY A 703 -13.37 -3.00 -4.16
N ILE A 704 -12.73 -1.87 -3.87
CA ILE A 704 -12.94 -1.10 -2.63
C ILE A 704 -13.31 0.33 -2.95
N ARG A 705 -14.43 0.72 -2.42
CA ARG A 705 -14.97 2.06 -2.49
C ARG A 705 -14.83 2.76 -1.15
N ARG A 706 -14.72 4.06 -1.18
CA ARG A 706 -14.64 4.95 -0.02
C ARG A 706 -15.77 5.94 -0.05
N ILE A 707 -16.46 6.08 1.06
CA ILE A 707 -17.35 7.20 1.33
C ILE A 707 -16.72 8.07 2.41
N GLU A 708 -16.75 9.39 2.19
CA GLU A 708 -16.47 10.41 3.18
C GLU A 708 -17.76 11.17 3.47
N ALA A 709 -18.08 11.35 4.74
CA ALA A 709 -19.31 11.97 5.17
C ALA A 709 -19.11 12.85 6.42
N LEU A 710 -20.07 13.72 6.65
CA LEU A 710 -20.12 14.67 7.77
C LEU A 710 -21.38 14.43 8.60
N THR A 711 -21.31 14.77 9.88
CA THR A 711 -22.48 14.81 10.79
C THR A 711 -22.53 16.11 11.57
N GLY A 712 -23.68 16.37 12.20
CA GLY A 712 -23.88 17.45 13.17
C GLY A 712 -23.39 18.80 12.67
N LYS A 713 -22.59 19.47 13.50
CA LYS A 713 -22.11 20.82 13.23
C LYS A 713 -21.28 20.94 11.94
N ALA A 714 -20.41 19.98 11.65
CA ALA A 714 -19.61 19.98 10.42
C ALA A 714 -20.51 19.91 9.17
N CYS A 715 -21.60 19.17 9.25
CA CYS A 715 -22.60 19.11 8.20
C CYS A 715 -23.39 20.44 8.05
N GLU A 716 -23.78 21.06 9.16
CA GLU A 716 -24.44 22.39 9.16
C GLU A 716 -23.54 23.45 8.50
N ASP A 717 -22.26 23.50 8.90
CA ASP A 717 -21.29 24.46 8.34
C ASP A 717 -21.12 24.26 6.82
N ALA A 718 -21.06 23.01 6.35
CA ALA A 718 -21.01 22.69 4.90
C ALA A 718 -22.29 23.12 4.16
N ILE A 719 -23.47 22.94 4.77
CA ILE A 719 -24.76 23.40 4.20
C ILE A 719 -24.80 24.92 4.13
N TYR A 720 -24.37 25.64 5.16
CA TYR A 720 -24.31 27.09 5.14
C TYR A 720 -23.35 27.58 4.06
N ALA A 721 -22.14 27.04 3.96
CA ALA A 721 -21.18 27.40 2.92
C ALA A 721 -21.74 27.21 1.47
N ALA A 722 -22.44 26.09 1.26
CA ALA A 722 -23.12 25.83 -0.02
C ALA A 722 -24.26 26.82 -0.28
N THR A 723 -25.03 27.14 0.75
CA THR A 723 -26.14 28.09 0.67
C THR A 723 -25.62 29.50 0.37
N ASP A 724 -24.58 29.94 1.03
CA ASP A 724 -23.94 31.24 0.81
C ASP A 724 -23.39 31.34 -0.61
N THR A 725 -22.67 30.31 -1.08
CA THR A 725 -22.22 30.25 -2.48
C THR A 725 -23.38 30.35 -3.47
N MET A 726 -24.49 29.67 -3.18
CA MET A 726 -25.70 29.73 -4.02
C MET A 726 -26.32 31.15 -4.02
N ASN A 727 -26.34 31.83 -2.87
CA ASN A 727 -26.84 33.20 -2.73
C ASN A 727 -25.92 34.17 -3.47
N ASP A 728 -24.62 34.02 -3.38
CA ASP A 728 -23.64 34.83 -4.12
C ASP A 728 -23.86 34.68 -5.65
N LEU A 729 -24.01 33.44 -6.11
CA LEU A 729 -24.31 33.18 -7.52
C LEU A 729 -25.64 33.81 -7.95
N LYS A 730 -26.70 33.72 -7.12
CA LYS A 730 -27.98 34.38 -7.39
C LYS A 730 -27.85 35.91 -7.48
N ALA A 731 -27.03 36.51 -6.60
CA ALA A 731 -26.75 37.93 -6.61
C ALA A 731 -26.09 38.40 -7.93
N MET A 732 -25.14 37.58 -8.48
CA MET A 732 -24.53 37.87 -9.79
C MET A 732 -25.55 37.89 -10.94
N PHE A 733 -26.67 37.18 -10.81
CA PHE A 733 -27.77 37.12 -11.77
C PHE A 733 -29.01 37.86 -11.30
N ASN A 734 -28.85 39.03 -10.64
CA ASN A 734 -29.92 39.91 -10.19
C ASN A 734 -30.97 39.21 -9.29
N ASN A 735 -30.52 38.29 -8.40
CA ASN A 735 -31.37 37.54 -7.49
C ASN A 735 -32.52 36.78 -8.21
N THR A 736 -32.21 36.19 -9.35
CA THR A 736 -33.18 35.39 -10.13
C THR A 736 -33.79 34.26 -9.29
N LYS A 737 -35.05 33.93 -9.56
CA LYS A 737 -35.70 32.77 -8.94
C LYS A 737 -35.21 31.44 -9.54
N ASP A 738 -34.87 31.45 -10.82
CA ASP A 738 -34.36 30.32 -11.55
C ASP A 738 -32.92 30.60 -12.01
N LEU A 739 -31.97 30.26 -11.13
CA LEU A 739 -30.55 30.47 -11.39
C LEU A 739 -30.07 29.62 -12.56
N LYS A 740 -30.57 28.36 -12.68
CA LYS A 740 -30.15 27.44 -13.74
C LYS A 740 -30.53 28.00 -15.12
N ALA A 741 -31.78 28.40 -15.31
CA ALA A 741 -32.25 29.00 -16.55
C ALA A 741 -31.47 30.28 -16.88
N SER A 742 -31.13 31.10 -15.87
CA SER A 742 -30.35 32.32 -16.07
C SER A 742 -28.92 32.04 -16.51
N ILE A 743 -28.26 31.01 -15.97
CA ILE A 743 -26.92 30.59 -16.40
C ILE A 743 -26.98 29.99 -17.81
N GLU A 744 -27.94 29.12 -18.11
CA GLU A 744 -28.12 28.53 -19.43
C GLU A 744 -28.35 29.63 -20.49
N LYS A 745 -29.16 30.64 -20.17
CA LYS A 745 -29.37 31.80 -21.03
C LYS A 745 -28.07 32.60 -21.24
N PHE A 746 -27.31 32.85 -20.15
CA PHE A 746 -26.05 33.60 -20.25
C PHE A 746 -25.05 32.90 -21.16
N ILE A 747 -24.94 31.57 -21.05
CA ILE A 747 -24.07 30.73 -21.89
C ILE A 747 -24.51 30.84 -23.36
N SER A 748 -25.82 30.72 -23.62
CA SER A 748 -26.38 30.86 -24.96
C SER A 748 -26.13 32.24 -25.56
N ASP A 749 -26.42 33.31 -24.82
CA ASP A 749 -26.20 34.69 -25.24
C ASP A 749 -24.70 34.95 -25.53
N HIS A 750 -23.82 34.41 -24.70
CA HIS A 750 -22.37 34.49 -24.91
C HIS A 750 -21.92 33.79 -26.20
N ASP A 751 -22.44 32.58 -26.47
CA ASP A 751 -22.12 31.84 -27.69
C ASP A 751 -22.67 32.53 -28.96
N GLU A 752 -23.84 33.13 -28.86
CA GLU A 752 -24.40 33.96 -29.96
C GLU A 752 -23.52 35.17 -30.24
N LEU A 753 -23.17 35.95 -29.21
CA LEU A 753 -22.28 37.09 -29.32
C LEU A 753 -20.91 36.73 -29.92
N ARG A 754 -20.38 35.61 -29.55
CA ARG A 754 -19.10 35.10 -30.09
C ARG A 754 -19.23 34.82 -31.60
N LYS A 755 -20.27 34.11 -32.02
CA LYS A 755 -20.53 33.83 -33.44
C LYS A 755 -20.77 35.13 -34.23
N GLU A 756 -21.46 36.11 -33.65
CA GLU A 756 -21.68 37.39 -34.27
C GLU A 756 -20.37 38.18 -34.42
N LEU A 757 -19.53 38.17 -33.40
CA LEU A 757 -18.18 38.76 -33.45
C LEU A 757 -17.33 38.13 -34.56
N GLU A 758 -17.29 36.79 -34.65
CA GLU A 758 -16.58 36.05 -35.71
C GLU A 758 -17.10 36.46 -37.11
N ARG A 759 -18.44 36.63 -37.28
CA ARG A 759 -19.04 37.06 -38.52
C ARG A 759 -18.63 38.49 -38.90
N PHE A 760 -18.65 39.42 -37.92
CA PHE A 760 -18.19 40.80 -38.16
C PHE A 760 -16.69 40.83 -38.51
N GLN A 761 -15.88 40.07 -37.85
CA GLN A 761 -14.44 39.95 -38.15
C GLN A 761 -14.23 39.43 -39.60
N ALA A 762 -14.92 38.36 -39.97
CA ALA A 762 -14.85 37.83 -41.36
C ALA A 762 -15.30 38.85 -42.41
N GLN A 763 -16.38 39.59 -42.14
CA GLN A 763 -16.84 40.69 -43.05
C GLN A 763 -15.81 41.83 -43.13
N ALA A 764 -15.18 42.19 -42.01
CA ALA A 764 -14.14 43.22 -41.98
C ALA A 764 -12.90 42.79 -42.79
N VAL A 765 -12.50 41.53 -42.68
CA VAL A 765 -11.40 40.97 -43.49
C VAL A 765 -11.75 41.00 -44.98
N GLU A 766 -12.98 40.63 -45.37
CA GLU A 766 -13.40 40.66 -46.78
C GLU A 766 -13.41 42.09 -47.36
N ARG A 767 -13.97 43.06 -46.65
CA ARG A 767 -13.88 44.44 -47.03
C ARG A 767 -12.46 44.96 -47.14
N THR A 768 -11.60 44.57 -46.21
CA THR A 768 -10.19 44.97 -46.23
C THR A 768 -9.49 44.35 -47.44
N LYS A 769 -9.78 43.11 -47.78
CA LYS A 769 -9.28 42.42 -48.98
C LYS A 769 -9.64 43.17 -50.21
N GLU A 770 -10.93 43.52 -50.40
CA GLU A 770 -11.41 44.27 -51.56
C GLU A 770 -10.71 45.65 -51.69
N MET A 771 -10.60 46.40 -50.58
CA MET A 771 -9.88 47.65 -50.52
C MET A 771 -8.41 47.48 -50.93
N LEU A 772 -7.72 46.44 -50.43
CA LEU A 772 -6.31 46.23 -50.78
C LEU A 772 -6.13 45.78 -52.22
N LEU A 773 -7.03 44.95 -52.74
CA LEU A 773 -7.04 44.58 -54.19
C LEU A 773 -7.21 45.77 -55.10
N SER A 774 -8.05 46.75 -54.73
CA SER A 774 -8.23 48.02 -55.50
C SER A 774 -7.01 48.95 -55.49
N ARG A 775 -6.05 48.73 -54.59
CA ARG A 775 -4.81 49.49 -54.38
C ARG A 775 -3.51 48.72 -54.76
N ILE A 776 -3.64 47.65 -55.53
CA ILE A 776 -2.48 46.87 -55.97
C ILE A 776 -1.53 47.75 -56.77
N LYS A 777 -0.26 47.75 -56.43
CA LYS A 777 0.80 48.38 -57.21
C LYS A 777 1.49 47.28 -58.01
N LYS A 778 1.69 47.60 -59.33
CA LYS A 778 2.51 46.72 -60.18
C LYS A 778 3.92 47.26 -60.30
N VAL A 779 4.90 46.47 -59.82
CA VAL A 779 6.30 46.77 -59.93
C VAL A 779 6.97 45.67 -60.74
N ASN A 780 7.60 45.96 -61.88
CA ASN A 780 8.24 44.97 -62.73
C ASN A 780 7.31 43.81 -63.16
N GLY A 781 5.98 44.05 -63.26
CA GLY A 781 4.98 43.02 -63.58
C GLY A 781 4.50 42.20 -62.39
N ILE A 782 5.01 42.41 -61.15
CA ILE A 782 4.66 41.77 -59.93
C ILE A 782 3.59 42.64 -59.20
N SER A 783 2.56 41.96 -58.63
CA SER A 783 1.53 42.58 -57.84
C SER A 783 1.98 42.75 -56.40
N VAL A 784 2.15 44.00 -55.98
CA VAL A 784 2.63 44.31 -54.61
C VAL A 784 1.49 44.89 -53.77
N ILE A 785 1.20 44.28 -52.63
CA ILE A 785 0.21 44.71 -51.65
C ILE A 785 0.91 44.94 -50.33
N THR A 786 0.86 46.17 -49.81
CA THR A 786 1.40 46.53 -48.50
C THR A 786 0.36 47.32 -47.71
N ALA A 787 0.19 46.98 -46.42
CA ALA A 787 -0.65 47.75 -45.52
C ALA A 787 -0.21 47.59 -44.09
N VAL A 788 -0.43 48.63 -43.26
CA VAL A 788 -0.35 48.53 -41.80
C VAL A 788 -1.77 48.79 -41.27
N LEU A 789 -2.31 47.81 -40.55
CA LEU A 789 -3.74 47.77 -40.21
C LEU A 789 -3.89 47.43 -38.70
N PRO A 790 -4.89 48.00 -38.01
CA PRO A 790 -5.18 47.67 -36.62
C PRO A 790 -6.06 46.40 -36.54
N ILE A 791 -5.60 45.28 -37.10
CA ILE A 791 -6.31 44.00 -37.15
C ILE A 791 -5.65 42.96 -36.31
N GLU A 792 -6.43 41.99 -35.81
CA GLU A 792 -5.92 40.86 -35.02
C GLU A 792 -4.98 39.93 -35.81
N PRO A 793 -4.06 39.24 -35.14
CA PRO A 793 -3.15 38.29 -35.77
C PRO A 793 -3.85 37.24 -36.66
N ALA A 794 -4.97 36.70 -36.18
CA ALA A 794 -5.78 35.73 -36.94
C ALA A 794 -6.41 36.35 -38.19
N ALA A 795 -6.89 37.58 -38.08
CA ALA A 795 -7.44 38.31 -39.22
C ALA A 795 -6.35 38.68 -40.24
N ALA A 796 -5.15 39.06 -39.79
CA ALA A 796 -4.02 39.32 -40.68
C ALA A 796 -3.60 38.07 -41.47
N LYS A 797 -3.60 36.91 -40.82
CA LYS A 797 -3.35 35.62 -41.46
C LYS A 797 -4.39 35.28 -42.49
N ASP A 798 -5.67 35.34 -42.14
CA ASP A 798 -6.77 35.06 -43.06
C ASP A 798 -6.74 36.00 -44.26
N LEU A 799 -6.49 37.29 -44.01
CA LEU A 799 -6.40 38.31 -45.05
C LEU A 799 -5.32 38.01 -46.11
N VAL A 800 -4.10 37.63 -45.68
CA VAL A 800 -3.02 37.37 -46.65
C VAL A 800 -3.29 36.11 -47.47
N PHE A 801 -3.89 35.06 -46.88
CA PHE A 801 -4.30 33.90 -47.66
C PHE A 801 -5.39 34.18 -48.67
N LYS A 802 -6.41 34.97 -48.29
CA LYS A 802 -7.45 35.42 -49.21
C LYS A 802 -6.93 36.36 -50.32
N LEU A 803 -5.91 37.18 -50.04
CA LEU A 803 -5.22 37.99 -51.06
C LEU A 803 -4.46 37.08 -52.05
N ARG A 804 -3.80 36.03 -51.55
CA ARG A 804 -3.12 35.04 -52.40
C ARG A 804 -4.10 34.27 -53.28
N GLU A 805 -5.26 33.89 -52.75
CA GLU A 805 -6.31 33.21 -53.51
C GLU A 805 -6.85 34.11 -54.61
N ALA A 806 -7.06 35.41 -54.33
CA ALA A 806 -7.54 36.39 -55.31
C ALA A 806 -6.48 36.76 -56.37
N VAL A 807 -5.18 36.66 -56.02
CA VAL A 807 -4.07 36.98 -56.95
C VAL A 807 -3.08 35.80 -56.87
N PRO A 808 -3.35 34.67 -57.56
CA PRO A 808 -2.59 33.42 -57.41
C PRO A 808 -1.18 33.43 -58.02
N GLN A 809 -0.88 34.43 -58.88
CA GLN A 809 0.42 34.54 -59.56
C GLN A 809 1.01 35.94 -59.36
N LYS A 810 2.34 36.01 -59.31
CA LYS A 810 3.12 37.25 -59.17
C LYS A 810 2.63 38.15 -58.05
N LEU A 811 2.40 37.55 -56.87
CA LEU A 811 1.95 38.28 -55.68
C LEU A 811 3.05 38.34 -54.61
N VAL A 812 3.27 39.54 -54.10
CA VAL A 812 3.95 39.83 -52.86
C VAL A 812 3.01 40.65 -51.97
N ALA A 813 2.53 40.07 -50.87
CA ALA A 813 1.66 40.79 -49.94
C ALA A 813 2.33 40.84 -48.54
N VAL A 814 2.38 42.04 -47.96
CA VAL A 814 2.97 42.34 -46.67
C VAL A 814 1.99 43.12 -45.82
N ILE A 815 1.54 42.55 -44.74
CA ILE A 815 0.59 43.13 -43.82
C ILE A 815 1.22 43.30 -42.43
N GLY A 816 1.31 44.55 -41.99
CA GLY A 816 1.64 44.86 -40.58
C GLY A 816 0.37 44.96 -39.76
N SER A 817 0.26 44.18 -38.71
CA SER A 817 -0.83 44.28 -37.71
C SER A 817 -0.35 45.07 -36.50
N THR A 818 -1.22 45.95 -35.98
CA THR A 818 -0.93 46.82 -34.84
C THR A 818 -1.98 46.69 -33.72
N ALA A 819 -2.80 45.64 -33.74
CA ALA A 819 -3.80 45.40 -32.73
C ALA A 819 -3.16 45.27 -31.32
N HIS A 820 -3.86 45.83 -30.31
CA HIS A 820 -3.42 45.81 -28.90
C HIS A 820 -1.98 46.28 -28.64
N ASN A 821 -1.50 47.21 -29.47
CA ASN A 821 -0.09 47.69 -29.40
C ASN A 821 0.96 46.56 -29.52
N LYS A 822 0.60 45.43 -30.12
CA LYS A 822 1.51 44.34 -30.41
C LYS A 822 1.77 44.23 -31.90
N PRO A 823 2.94 44.71 -32.40
CA PRO A 823 3.22 44.65 -33.83
C PRO A 823 3.44 43.19 -34.27
N LEU A 824 2.73 42.81 -35.33
CA LEU A 824 2.91 41.56 -36.05
C LEU A 824 3.07 41.82 -37.56
N LEU A 825 4.19 41.37 -38.09
CA LEU A 825 4.43 41.43 -39.55
C LEU A 825 4.04 40.08 -40.15
N THR A 826 3.24 40.11 -41.24
CA THR A 826 2.82 38.91 -41.96
C THR A 826 3.16 39.08 -43.43
N VAL A 827 3.82 38.08 -43.99
CA VAL A 827 4.28 38.07 -45.39
C VAL A 827 3.75 36.83 -46.08
N ILE A 828 3.22 37.00 -47.30
CA ILE A 828 2.83 35.88 -48.16
C ILE A 828 3.28 36.15 -49.61
N PHE A 829 3.74 35.13 -50.29
CA PHE A 829 4.11 35.10 -51.69
C PHE A 829 3.27 34.07 -52.45
N SER A 830 3.00 34.32 -53.75
CA SER A 830 2.49 33.29 -54.63
C SER A 830 3.60 32.21 -54.94
N ASP A 831 3.22 31.03 -55.37
CA ASP A 831 4.15 29.92 -55.56
C ASP A 831 5.23 30.23 -56.63
N ASP A 832 4.86 30.84 -57.72
CA ASP A 832 5.80 31.31 -58.75
C ASP A 832 6.85 32.32 -58.24
N MET A 833 6.53 33.16 -57.28
CA MET A 833 7.50 34.05 -56.65
C MET A 833 8.53 33.33 -55.80
N VAL A 834 8.16 32.17 -55.25
CA VAL A 834 9.07 31.31 -54.48
C VAL A 834 9.92 30.49 -55.45
N GLU A 835 9.35 29.90 -56.51
CA GLU A 835 10.01 28.98 -57.42
C GLU A 835 10.88 29.73 -58.45
N GLU A 836 10.38 30.75 -59.14
CA GLU A 836 11.06 31.45 -60.21
C GLU A 836 11.97 32.60 -59.71
N HIS A 837 11.56 33.32 -58.70
CA HIS A 837 12.30 34.41 -58.09
C HIS A 837 13.10 34.06 -56.86
N GLN A 838 13.05 32.79 -56.43
CA GLN A 838 13.77 32.24 -55.24
C GLN A 838 13.51 33.05 -53.96
N LEU A 839 12.34 33.61 -53.78
CA LEU A 839 11.95 34.36 -52.59
C LEU A 839 11.61 33.40 -51.45
N ASN A 840 12.07 33.74 -50.23
CA ASN A 840 11.74 32.99 -49.02
C ASN A 840 11.22 33.88 -47.94
N ALA A 841 9.92 33.83 -47.70
CA ALA A 841 9.25 34.65 -46.68
C ALA A 841 9.86 34.48 -45.29
N GLY A 842 10.25 33.24 -44.91
CA GLY A 842 10.84 32.95 -43.60
C GLY A 842 12.22 33.59 -43.41
N GLN A 843 13.03 33.72 -44.47
CA GLN A 843 14.32 34.40 -44.42
C GLN A 843 14.14 35.93 -44.42
N ILE A 844 13.32 36.46 -45.30
CA ILE A 844 13.05 37.90 -45.46
C ILE A 844 12.43 38.48 -44.17
N ILE A 845 11.49 37.78 -43.57
CA ILE A 845 10.81 38.28 -42.38
C ILE A 845 11.71 38.38 -41.16
N ARG A 846 12.73 37.47 -41.03
CA ARG A 846 13.71 37.53 -39.94
C ARG A 846 14.51 38.83 -39.95
N GLU A 847 14.90 39.29 -41.11
CA GLU A 847 15.62 40.55 -41.25
C GLU A 847 14.72 41.79 -41.04
N ALA A 848 13.49 41.75 -41.56
CA ALA A 848 12.53 42.85 -41.37
C ALA A 848 12.08 42.94 -39.90
N ALA A 849 11.93 41.82 -39.22
CA ALA A 849 11.48 41.78 -37.81
C ALA A 849 12.41 42.50 -36.83
N LYS A 850 13.68 42.68 -37.17
CA LYS A 850 14.62 43.44 -36.36
C LYS A 850 14.17 44.90 -36.17
N LEU A 851 13.49 45.47 -37.13
CA LEU A 851 13.00 46.88 -37.08
C LEU A 851 11.80 47.04 -36.13
N ILE A 852 11.06 46.00 -35.92
CA ILE A 852 9.96 45.94 -34.90
C ILE A 852 10.47 45.40 -33.57
N GLN A 853 11.77 45.21 -33.36
CA GLN A 853 12.41 44.59 -32.19
C GLN A 853 11.77 43.20 -31.91
N GLY A 854 11.67 42.40 -32.92
CA GLY A 854 10.95 41.14 -32.90
C GLY A 854 11.74 39.99 -33.54
N GLY A 855 11.04 38.87 -33.62
CA GLY A 855 11.53 37.65 -34.25
C GLY A 855 10.37 36.82 -34.78
N GLY A 856 10.69 35.97 -35.74
CA GLY A 856 9.71 35.09 -36.35
C GLY A 856 10.29 34.22 -37.44
N GLY A 857 9.44 33.60 -38.25
CA GLY A 857 9.83 32.73 -39.34
C GLY A 857 8.62 32.09 -39.98
N GLY A 858 8.84 31.16 -40.84
CA GLY A 858 7.77 30.44 -41.55
C GLY A 858 8.29 29.65 -42.73
N GLN A 859 7.39 29.28 -43.61
CA GLN A 859 7.66 28.58 -44.86
C GLN A 859 8.13 29.57 -45.94
N PRO A 860 8.69 29.08 -47.06
CA PRO A 860 9.11 29.96 -48.16
C PRO A 860 8.01 30.87 -48.71
N HIS A 861 6.76 30.41 -48.71
CA HIS A 861 5.63 31.16 -49.22
C HIS A 861 4.88 32.03 -48.17
N TYR A 862 5.04 31.70 -46.86
CA TYR A 862 4.30 32.38 -45.77
C TYR A 862 5.15 32.45 -44.50
N ALA A 863 5.21 33.62 -43.90
CA ALA A 863 5.89 33.82 -42.63
C ALA A 863 5.25 34.92 -41.78
N GLN A 864 5.43 34.79 -40.43
CA GLN A 864 5.01 35.82 -39.47
C GLN A 864 6.14 36.11 -38.46
N ALA A 865 6.21 37.38 -38.04
CA ALA A 865 7.09 37.82 -36.99
C ALA A 865 6.40 38.83 -36.05
N GLY A 866 6.47 38.52 -34.76
CA GLY A 866 5.98 39.42 -33.71
C GLY A 866 7.11 40.32 -33.18
N GLY A 867 6.77 41.51 -32.69
CA GLY A 867 7.72 42.46 -32.16
C GLY A 867 7.24 43.25 -30.97
N LYS A 868 8.06 44.22 -30.53
CA LYS A 868 7.75 45.12 -29.39
C LYS A 868 7.71 46.62 -29.80
N ASN A 869 8.24 46.96 -30.98
CA ASN A 869 8.31 48.32 -31.46
C ASN A 869 7.30 48.53 -32.59
N ILE A 870 6.18 49.19 -32.27
CA ILE A 870 5.12 49.47 -33.24
C ILE A 870 5.53 50.54 -34.26
N ASP A 871 6.34 51.52 -33.82
CA ASP A 871 6.79 52.64 -34.69
C ASP A 871 7.67 52.12 -35.84
N GLY A 872 8.35 51.00 -35.67
CA GLY A 872 9.15 50.34 -36.69
C GLY A 872 8.35 49.59 -37.75
N MET A 873 7.04 49.49 -37.66
CA MET A 873 6.21 48.65 -38.54
C MET A 873 6.27 49.07 -40.01
N ASN A 874 6.12 50.38 -40.32
CA ASN A 874 6.17 50.85 -41.70
C ASN A 874 7.57 50.53 -42.31
N ALA A 875 8.63 50.82 -41.56
CA ALA A 875 10.00 50.55 -41.98
C ALA A 875 10.20 49.01 -42.18
N ALA A 876 9.59 48.14 -41.37
CA ALA A 876 9.64 46.69 -41.54
C ALA A 876 8.91 46.23 -42.80
N VAL A 877 7.74 46.79 -43.10
CA VAL A 877 7.01 46.51 -44.33
C VAL A 877 7.86 46.91 -45.54
N ASP A 878 8.43 48.11 -45.55
CA ASP A 878 9.30 48.62 -46.65
C ASP A 878 10.58 47.74 -46.80
N LYS A 879 11.13 47.26 -45.66
CA LYS A 879 12.29 46.38 -45.68
C LYS A 879 12.00 45.05 -46.35
N VAL A 880 10.76 44.46 -46.15
CA VAL A 880 10.36 43.25 -46.86
C VAL A 880 10.33 43.44 -48.34
N ILE A 881 9.78 44.57 -48.83
CA ILE A 881 9.74 44.92 -50.25
C ILE A 881 11.15 45.10 -50.83
N ALA A 882 12.02 45.80 -50.15
CA ALA A 882 13.38 46.00 -50.57
C ALA A 882 14.19 44.68 -50.62
N LEU A 883 13.92 43.74 -49.68
CA LEU A 883 14.58 42.41 -49.69
C LEU A 883 13.98 41.46 -50.76
N ALA A 884 12.80 41.76 -51.25
CA ALA A 884 12.18 41.07 -52.39
C ALA A 884 12.62 41.64 -53.73
N ASN A 885 13.55 42.62 -53.75
CA ASN A 885 14.07 43.29 -54.95
C ASN A 885 12.99 44.01 -55.77
N LEU A 886 11.97 44.61 -55.08
CA LEU A 886 10.82 45.29 -55.63
C LEU A 886 10.79 46.77 -55.28
#